data_23de332ad7a7aed43ec0be8218c39f66
#
_entry.id   23de332ad7a7aed43ec0be8218c39f66
#
_cell.length_a   1.000
_cell.length_b   1.000
_cell.length_c   1.000
_cell.angle_alpha   90.00
_cell.angle_beta   90.00
_cell.angle_gamma   90.00
#
_symmetry.space_group_name_H-M   'P 1'
#
loop_
_entity.id
_entity.type
_entity.pdbx_description
1 polymer ?
#
loop_
_entity_poly.entity_id
_entity_poly.type
_entity_poly.pdbx_seq_one_letter_code
_entity_poly.pdbx_strand_id
1 'polypeptide(L)'
;MKLKTICCALTLTGALTAQAQHVMDVQTQKLGAAIQPTMYGLFFEDINYAADGGLYGELVKNRSFEFPDRLMGWEAFGTFEVKNDGPFERCPHYVELRNPGHGERRSGLSNNGFFGIGLKQGESYRFSVWAKAPQGEGKIIVQFIDRASMGENQQFTEAKIDITSKDWKKYEVVMQSRKTIDKGQLRIFLSGTQTVDLEHVSLFPVNTFKNRENGMRRDLAQALADAKPGLLRFPGGCIVEGVDLATRYQWKNTIGPVENRPLNENRWEYTFPHRFFPDYFQSYGLGFFEFFQLAEDIGAEPLPVLNVGMACQFQNWNNERAHVPMDQLQPYIQDCLDLIEFANGPATSQWGKVRADMGHPEPFNMKFIGVGNEQWDDMYYKRLEPFVKAIRAKYPDIKIVGTSGPDSEGEMFDKGWKAMKSQKADLVDEHFYRNEEWFLSHGLRYESYDRKGPKVFAGEYACHGKGKKWNHFEASILEAALMTDFERNADVVYMTAYAPLFAHVEGWQWRPDLIWYDNLRMFKSVSYYVQQLYASNKGTNVLQLTMDKKPVAGQPGQDGLFASSVYDQTTGEVIVKVANTSRQPQPIQLNLLGIEGQPTAQTLTLSHSGSYDDENTLDQPERITPKAGNVSTEAGKKMAVLNDELPAMSFRVYKIKK
;
A
#
# COMPACT_ATOMS: atom_id res chain seq x y z
N MET A 1 35.50 -12.76 -79.20
CA MET A 1 34.09 -12.75 -78.73
C MET A 1 34.12 -12.25 -77.30
N LYS A 2 33.72 -10.99 -77.04
CA LYS A 2 33.69 -10.37 -75.68
C LYS A 2 32.23 -10.44 -75.21
N LEU A 3 32.00 -11.19 -74.15
CA LEU A 3 30.73 -11.19 -73.41
C LEU A 3 30.65 -9.93 -72.58
N LYS A 4 29.62 -9.14 -72.79
CA LYS A 4 29.26 -8.00 -71.90
C LYS A 4 28.29 -8.51 -70.82
N THR A 5 28.71 -8.46 -69.54
CA THR A 5 27.87 -8.70 -68.41
C THR A 5 27.08 -7.42 -68.11
N ILE A 6 25.74 -7.50 -68.20
CA ILE A 6 24.83 -6.43 -67.79
C ILE A 6 24.49 -6.67 -66.30
N CYS A 7 24.95 -5.77 -65.41
CA CYS A 7 24.47 -5.71 -64.07
C CYS A 7 23.16 -4.92 -63.99
N CYS A 8 22.04 -5.62 -63.74
CA CYS A 8 20.79 -4.97 -63.34
C CYS A 8 20.87 -4.63 -61.83
N ALA A 9 21.00 -3.34 -61.51
CA ALA A 9 20.82 -2.85 -60.15
C ALA A 9 19.31 -2.77 -59.89
N LEU A 10 18.79 -3.69 -59.05
CA LEU A 10 17.46 -3.54 -58.42
C LEU A 10 17.54 -2.49 -57.35
N THR A 11 17.03 -1.30 -57.60
CA THR A 11 16.70 -0.32 -56.54
C THR A 11 15.44 -0.78 -55.84
N LEU A 12 15.59 -1.35 -54.66
CA LEU A 12 14.48 -1.49 -53.69
C LEU A 12 14.11 -0.09 -53.19
N THR A 13 13.11 0.53 -53.77
CA THR A 13 12.41 1.65 -53.16
C THR A 13 11.53 1.09 -52.04
N GLY A 14 12.03 1.12 -50.79
CA GLY A 14 11.22 0.92 -49.62
C GLY A 14 10.16 2.02 -49.59
N ALA A 15 8.91 1.68 -49.89
CA ALA A 15 7.78 2.54 -49.58
C ALA A 15 7.70 2.64 -48.08
N LEU A 16 8.16 3.74 -47.51
CA LEU A 16 7.77 4.20 -46.17
C LEU A 16 6.25 4.44 -46.28
N THR A 17 5.44 3.51 -45.81
CA THR A 17 4.02 3.75 -45.57
C THR A 17 3.97 4.80 -44.46
N ALA A 18 3.66 6.05 -44.84
CA ALA A 18 3.32 7.07 -43.84
C ALA A 18 2.15 6.52 -43.00
N GLN A 19 2.40 6.24 -41.73
CA GLN A 19 1.36 5.80 -40.81
C GLN A 19 0.33 6.93 -40.72
N ALA A 20 -0.96 6.61 -40.83
CA ALA A 20 -2.01 7.62 -40.74
C ALA A 20 -2.00 8.25 -39.35
N GLN A 21 -2.06 9.57 -39.29
CA GLN A 21 -2.12 10.30 -38.02
C GLN A 21 -3.46 10.09 -37.32
N HIS A 22 -3.44 9.70 -36.03
CA HIS A 22 -4.63 9.52 -35.23
C HIS A 22 -5.14 10.86 -34.70
N VAL A 23 -6.30 11.30 -35.17
CA VAL A 23 -6.91 12.59 -34.77
C VAL A 23 -7.89 12.40 -33.61
N MET A 24 -7.64 13.06 -32.51
CA MET A 24 -8.48 13.05 -31.30
C MET A 24 -9.05 14.44 -31.03
N ASP A 25 -10.34 14.52 -30.81
CA ASP A 25 -11.06 15.75 -30.47
C ASP A 25 -11.31 15.82 -28.97
N VAL A 26 -10.85 16.88 -28.32
CA VAL A 26 -11.06 17.18 -26.88
C VAL A 26 -12.03 18.34 -26.74
N GLN A 27 -13.20 18.10 -26.13
CA GLN A 27 -14.25 19.12 -25.90
C GLN A 27 -13.94 19.91 -24.64
N THR A 28 -13.15 20.96 -24.73
CA THR A 28 -12.64 21.69 -23.56
C THR A 28 -13.63 22.65 -22.90
N GLN A 29 -14.76 22.93 -23.52
CA GLN A 29 -15.76 23.88 -23.02
C GLN A 29 -16.93 23.22 -22.30
N LYS A 30 -17.12 21.90 -22.47
CA LYS A 30 -18.22 21.17 -21.87
C LYS A 30 -17.70 20.25 -20.76
N LEU A 31 -17.93 20.65 -19.52
CA LEU A 31 -17.59 19.82 -18.37
C LEU A 31 -18.51 18.61 -18.29
N GLY A 32 -17.93 17.44 -18.14
CA GLY A 32 -18.59 16.16 -17.88
C GLY A 32 -18.71 15.89 -16.38
N ALA A 33 -18.68 14.61 -16.02
CA ALA A 33 -18.79 14.14 -14.65
C ALA A 33 -17.73 14.77 -13.74
N ALA A 34 -18.11 15.06 -12.50
CA ALA A 34 -17.17 15.46 -11.45
C ALA A 34 -16.31 14.26 -11.03
N ILE A 35 -15.03 14.49 -10.87
CA ILE A 35 -14.08 13.48 -10.39
C ILE A 35 -14.01 13.57 -8.86
N GLN A 36 -14.19 12.42 -8.21
CA GLN A 36 -14.16 12.36 -6.76
C GLN A 36 -12.73 12.60 -6.23
N PRO A 37 -12.58 13.31 -5.10
CA PRO A 37 -11.27 13.45 -4.43
C PRO A 37 -10.61 12.10 -4.15
N THR A 38 -11.40 11.06 -3.89
CA THR A 38 -11.00 9.70 -3.53
C THR A 38 -10.66 8.81 -4.71
N MET A 39 -10.72 9.29 -5.95
CA MET A 39 -10.64 8.44 -7.15
C MET A 39 -9.38 7.58 -7.23
N TYR A 40 -8.23 8.12 -6.87
CA TYR A 40 -6.96 7.38 -6.89
C TYR A 40 -6.45 7.24 -5.46
N GLY A 41 -6.40 6.01 -4.96
CA GLY A 41 -6.06 5.68 -3.59
C GLY A 41 -4.94 4.65 -3.46
N LEU A 42 -4.70 4.28 -2.22
CA LEU A 42 -3.75 3.26 -1.82
C LEU A 42 -4.46 2.16 -1.05
N PHE A 43 -4.01 0.93 -1.25
CA PHE A 43 -4.43 -0.25 -0.51
C PHE A 43 -3.28 -0.76 0.34
N PHE A 44 -3.43 -0.72 1.66
CA PHE A 44 -2.47 -1.31 2.58
C PHE A 44 -2.98 -2.66 3.09
N GLU A 45 -2.14 -3.67 3.01
CA GLU A 45 -2.29 -4.96 3.67
C GLU A 45 -0.97 -5.38 4.29
N ASP A 46 -1.01 -6.00 5.48
CA ASP A 46 0.17 -6.60 6.09
C ASP A 46 0.47 -7.97 5.50
N ILE A 47 0.89 -7.95 4.24
CA ILE A 47 1.49 -9.03 3.46
C ILE A 47 2.93 -8.63 3.11
N ASN A 48 3.81 -9.56 2.82
CA ASN A 48 5.19 -9.26 2.40
C ASN A 48 6.01 -8.45 3.43
N TYR A 49 5.68 -8.56 4.72
CA TYR A 49 6.23 -7.77 5.83
C TYR A 49 5.93 -6.27 5.76
N ALA A 50 4.78 -5.89 5.24
CA ALA A 50 4.44 -4.50 5.00
C ALA A 50 4.28 -3.65 6.27
N ALA A 51 3.82 -4.23 7.40
CA ALA A 51 3.71 -3.55 8.69
C ALA A 51 4.99 -3.71 9.52
N ASP A 52 5.08 -4.74 10.35
CA ASP A 52 6.28 -5.04 11.13
C ASP A 52 7.43 -5.45 10.20
N GLY A 53 8.57 -4.78 10.32
CA GLY A 53 9.71 -4.93 9.40
C GLY A 53 9.59 -4.13 8.10
N GLY A 54 8.53 -3.32 7.96
CA GLY A 54 8.25 -2.48 6.81
C GLY A 54 7.92 -1.05 7.18
N LEU A 55 6.66 -0.66 7.02
CA LEU A 55 6.20 0.71 7.26
C LEU A 55 6.31 1.13 8.73
N TYR A 56 6.03 0.22 9.67
CA TYR A 56 6.23 0.48 11.09
C TYR A 56 7.72 0.54 11.41
N GLY A 57 8.16 1.63 12.04
CA GLY A 57 9.59 1.91 12.23
C GLY A 57 10.29 1.07 13.29
N GLU A 58 9.62 0.14 13.97
CA GLU A 58 10.20 -0.79 14.94
C GLU A 58 11.23 -1.71 14.28
N LEU A 59 12.43 -1.76 14.82
CA LEU A 59 13.53 -2.57 14.31
C LEU A 59 13.71 -3.90 15.06
N VAL A 60 13.10 -4.05 16.25
CA VAL A 60 13.19 -5.24 17.09
C VAL A 60 12.04 -6.19 16.78
N LYS A 61 12.37 -7.41 16.36
CA LYS A 61 11.39 -8.49 16.18
C LYS A 61 11.07 -9.12 17.54
N ASN A 62 9.79 -9.44 17.78
CA ASN A 62 9.34 -10.07 19.03
C ASN A 62 9.75 -9.27 20.29
N ARG A 63 9.46 -7.98 20.27
CA ARG A 63 9.89 -7.01 21.32
C ARG A 63 9.39 -7.32 22.72
N SER A 64 8.23 -8.00 22.84
CA SER A 64 7.58 -8.35 24.12
C SER A 64 7.63 -9.84 24.42
N PHE A 65 8.42 -10.64 23.73
CA PHE A 65 8.60 -12.09 23.95
C PHE A 65 7.29 -12.89 23.88
N GLU A 66 6.31 -12.43 23.10
CA GLU A 66 4.98 -13.04 22.98
C GLU A 66 4.84 -14.07 21.86
N PHE A 67 5.84 -14.22 20.97
CA PHE A 67 5.80 -15.26 19.94
C PHE A 67 5.67 -16.66 20.57
N PRO A 68 5.09 -17.65 19.89
CA PRO A 68 4.94 -19.01 20.44
C PRO A 68 6.25 -19.59 20.97
N ASP A 69 7.33 -19.50 20.22
CA ASP A 69 8.69 -19.60 20.74
C ASP A 69 9.08 -18.21 21.29
N ARG A 70 9.10 -18.07 22.60
CA ARG A 70 9.30 -16.80 23.29
C ARG A 70 10.58 -16.07 22.89
N LEU A 71 11.61 -16.83 22.48
CA LEU A 71 12.88 -16.28 22.03
C LEU A 71 13.02 -16.25 20.49
N MET A 72 11.99 -16.54 19.72
CA MET A 72 12.04 -16.39 18.28
C MET A 72 12.45 -14.95 17.90
N GLY A 73 13.46 -14.80 17.04
CA GLY A 73 14.09 -13.51 16.72
C GLY A 73 15.19 -13.05 17.70
N TRP A 74 15.35 -13.76 18.82
CA TRP A 74 16.38 -13.52 19.84
C TRP A 74 17.39 -14.67 19.95
N GLU A 75 18.63 -14.31 20.18
CA GLU A 75 19.70 -15.23 20.58
C GLU A 75 20.05 -14.91 22.04
N ALA A 76 19.71 -15.79 22.97
CA ALA A 76 20.02 -15.63 24.39
C ALA A 76 21.34 -16.33 24.74
N PHE A 77 22.12 -15.75 25.64
CA PHE A 77 23.38 -16.31 26.13
C PHE A 77 23.59 -16.07 27.63
N GLY A 78 24.37 -16.91 28.26
CA GLY A 78 24.60 -16.89 29.72
C GLY A 78 23.42 -17.49 30.51
N THR A 79 23.05 -16.88 31.62
CA THR A 79 21.94 -17.34 32.48
C THR A 79 20.72 -16.42 32.28
N PHE A 80 19.64 -17.00 31.83
CA PHE A 80 18.38 -16.29 31.57
C PHE A 80 17.20 -17.21 31.87
N GLU A 81 16.02 -16.58 32.06
CA GLU A 81 14.74 -17.28 32.23
C GLU A 81 13.63 -16.44 31.60
N VAL A 82 12.73 -17.08 30.84
CA VAL A 82 11.51 -16.41 30.37
C VAL A 82 10.41 -16.60 31.42
N LYS A 83 9.77 -15.51 31.83
CA LYS A 83 8.70 -15.47 32.82
C LYS A 83 7.43 -14.87 32.24
N ASN A 84 6.30 -14.98 32.93
CA ASN A 84 4.97 -14.62 32.43
C ASN A 84 4.12 -13.82 33.44
N ASP A 85 4.75 -13.20 34.43
CA ASP A 85 4.14 -12.33 35.43
C ASP A 85 4.61 -10.86 35.24
N GLY A 86 4.74 -10.44 34.02
CA GLY A 86 5.18 -9.11 33.59
C GLY A 86 4.15 -7.99 33.83
N PRO A 87 4.49 -6.75 33.44
CA PRO A 87 3.71 -5.58 33.80
C PRO A 87 2.44 -5.38 32.96
N PHE A 88 2.32 -6.08 31.82
CA PHE A 88 1.23 -5.87 30.88
C PHE A 88 0.32 -7.10 30.82
N GLU A 89 -0.97 -6.89 31.06
CA GLU A 89 -1.96 -7.98 31.14
C GLU A 89 -2.01 -8.84 29.86
N ARG A 90 -1.90 -8.20 28.69
CA ARG A 90 -2.01 -8.86 27.38
C ARG A 90 -0.67 -9.22 26.76
N CYS A 91 0.43 -8.76 27.38
CA CYS A 91 1.82 -9.07 27.02
C CYS A 91 2.61 -9.37 28.30
N PRO A 92 2.32 -10.51 28.98
CA PRO A 92 2.88 -10.79 30.31
C PRO A 92 4.29 -11.37 30.28
N HIS A 93 4.84 -11.73 29.12
CA HIS A 93 6.15 -12.39 29.06
C HIS A 93 7.29 -11.38 29.14
N TYR A 94 8.35 -11.77 29.83
CA TYR A 94 9.59 -11.01 29.93
C TYR A 94 10.79 -11.93 30.12
N VAL A 95 12.00 -11.41 29.96
CA VAL A 95 13.24 -12.17 30.17
C VAL A 95 13.96 -11.65 31.41
N GLU A 96 14.21 -12.54 32.36
CA GLU A 96 15.12 -12.30 33.48
C GLU A 96 16.54 -12.68 33.07
N LEU A 97 17.48 -11.75 33.19
CA LEU A 97 18.91 -11.97 33.00
C LEU A 97 19.62 -12.00 34.34
N ARG A 98 20.51 -12.98 34.56
CA ARG A 98 21.32 -13.13 35.81
C ARG A 98 22.79 -13.35 35.44
N ASN A 99 23.70 -12.68 36.14
CA ASN A 99 25.11 -13.03 36.15
C ASN A 99 25.49 -13.71 37.48
N PRO A 100 25.72 -15.00 37.52
CA PRO A 100 25.82 -15.78 38.77
C PRO A 100 27.14 -15.62 39.55
N GLY A 101 28.03 -14.68 39.20
CA GLY A 101 29.28 -14.44 39.95
C GLY A 101 30.50 -14.13 39.08
N HIS A 102 31.69 -14.19 39.69
CA HIS A 102 32.95 -13.84 39.05
C HIS A 102 33.30 -14.86 37.94
N GLY A 103 32.98 -14.53 36.72
CA GLY A 103 33.32 -15.31 35.54
C GLY A 103 33.11 -14.54 34.25
N GLU A 104 33.77 -14.93 33.21
CA GLU A 104 33.83 -14.22 31.93
C GLU A 104 32.52 -14.30 31.11
N ARG A 105 31.53 -15.11 31.51
CA ARG A 105 30.27 -15.28 30.76
C ARG A 105 29.23 -14.24 31.21
N ARG A 106 29.05 -13.22 30.41
CA ARG A 106 27.97 -12.26 30.56
C ARG A 106 26.65 -12.86 30.07
N SER A 107 25.57 -12.56 30.75
CA SER A 107 24.22 -12.94 30.30
C SER A 107 23.60 -11.83 29.48
N GLY A 108 22.91 -12.17 28.43
CA GLY A 108 22.32 -11.19 27.54
C GLY A 108 21.49 -11.78 26.41
N LEU A 109 21.04 -10.89 25.57
CA LEU A 109 20.17 -11.13 24.41
C LEU A 109 20.73 -10.42 23.18
N SER A 110 20.55 -11.01 22.03
CA SER A 110 20.80 -10.36 20.74
C SER A 110 19.58 -10.50 19.84
N ASN A 111 19.11 -9.42 19.23
CA ASN A 111 17.99 -9.41 18.28
C ASN A 111 18.48 -9.21 16.86
N ASN A 112 17.97 -10.02 15.95
CA ASN A 112 18.33 -10.01 14.55
C ASN A 112 17.41 -9.11 13.69
N GLY A 113 16.39 -8.49 14.30
CA GLY A 113 15.40 -7.69 13.59
C GLY A 113 14.61 -8.46 12.54
N PHE A 114 14.14 -7.75 11.54
CA PHE A 114 13.43 -8.29 10.38
C PHE A 114 14.43 -8.40 9.21
N PHE A 115 14.93 -9.61 8.92
CA PHE A 115 16.00 -9.83 7.93
C PHE A 115 17.30 -9.08 8.21
N GLY A 116 17.56 -8.70 9.46
CA GLY A 116 18.63 -7.81 9.93
C GLY A 116 18.10 -6.49 10.46
N ILE A 117 18.94 -5.73 11.16
CA ILE A 117 18.65 -4.36 11.59
C ILE A 117 19.40 -3.39 10.69
N GLY A 118 18.67 -2.56 9.94
CA GLY A 118 19.24 -1.51 9.09
C GLY A 118 19.62 -0.29 9.92
N LEU A 119 20.90 0.08 9.88
CA LEU A 119 21.43 1.23 10.59
C LEU A 119 22.20 2.12 9.60
N LYS A 120 21.98 3.45 9.65
CA LYS A 120 22.67 4.43 8.79
C LYS A 120 23.66 5.25 9.61
N GLN A 121 24.87 5.39 9.11
CA GLN A 121 25.91 6.22 9.75
C GLN A 121 25.42 7.66 9.96
N GLY A 122 25.59 8.16 11.18
CA GLY A 122 25.17 9.50 11.56
C GLY A 122 23.71 9.62 12.00
N GLU A 123 22.85 8.66 11.66
CA GLU A 123 21.46 8.64 12.13
C GLU A 123 21.38 8.20 13.59
N SER A 124 20.39 8.73 14.29
CA SER A 124 20.11 8.42 15.69
C SER A 124 18.94 7.45 15.82
N TYR A 125 19.07 6.57 16.78
CA TYR A 125 18.07 5.53 17.10
C TYR A 125 17.72 5.61 18.58
N ARG A 126 16.43 5.57 18.89
CA ARG A 126 15.91 5.53 20.25
C ARG A 126 15.74 4.08 20.66
N PHE A 127 16.55 3.61 21.59
CA PHE A 127 16.37 2.36 22.30
C PHE A 127 15.48 2.64 23.51
N SER A 128 14.51 1.78 23.76
CA SER A 128 13.72 1.77 24.99
C SER A 128 13.48 0.34 25.47
N VAL A 129 13.28 0.22 26.79
CA VAL A 129 12.97 -1.07 27.44
C VAL A 129 12.22 -0.83 28.72
N TRP A 130 11.20 -1.63 29.00
CA TRP A 130 10.66 -1.76 30.33
C TRP A 130 11.53 -2.71 31.14
N ALA A 131 12.03 -2.25 32.28
CA ALA A 131 12.96 -3.02 33.09
C ALA A 131 12.76 -2.78 34.57
N LYS A 132 13.16 -3.79 35.37
CA LYS A 132 13.33 -3.68 36.83
C LYS A 132 14.58 -4.41 37.27
N ALA A 133 15.15 -4.00 38.39
CA ALA A 133 16.23 -4.69 39.08
C ALA A 133 15.71 -5.15 40.46
N PRO A 134 15.40 -6.43 40.66
CA PRO A 134 14.81 -6.90 41.91
C PRO A 134 15.62 -6.56 43.19
N GLN A 135 16.95 -6.43 43.05
CA GLN A 135 17.85 -5.99 44.14
C GLN A 135 17.91 -4.47 44.29
N GLY A 136 17.27 -3.70 43.42
CA GLY A 136 17.22 -2.23 43.41
C GLY A 136 18.33 -1.55 42.63
N GLU A 137 19.26 -2.32 42.05
CA GLU A 137 20.32 -1.83 41.17
C GLU A 137 20.66 -2.86 40.12
N GLY A 138 20.92 -2.41 38.91
CA GLY A 138 21.35 -3.21 37.79
C GLY A 138 21.93 -2.28 36.72
N LYS A 139 22.67 -2.87 35.81
CA LYS A 139 23.22 -2.14 34.65
C LYS A 139 23.19 -3.02 33.42
N ILE A 140 22.60 -2.48 32.34
CA ILE A 140 22.65 -3.11 31.04
C ILE A 140 23.53 -2.30 30.09
N ILE A 141 24.17 -3.00 29.16
CA ILE A 141 24.93 -2.43 28.06
C ILE A 141 24.19 -2.79 26.77
N VAL A 142 23.91 -1.77 25.95
CA VAL A 142 23.23 -1.88 24.67
C VAL A 142 24.20 -1.59 23.56
N GLN A 143 24.29 -2.45 22.54
CA GLN A 143 25.27 -2.35 21.46
C GLN A 143 24.63 -2.55 20.10
N PHE A 144 25.14 -1.82 19.12
CA PHE A 144 24.94 -2.15 17.69
C PHE A 144 26.10 -3.02 17.22
N ILE A 145 25.77 -4.14 16.60
CA ILE A 145 26.69 -5.20 16.18
C ILE A 145 26.67 -5.36 14.67
N ASP A 146 27.87 -5.44 14.09
CA ASP A 146 28.09 -5.84 12.71
C ASP A 146 28.56 -7.31 12.71
N ARG A 147 27.68 -8.24 12.35
CA ARG A 147 28.00 -9.69 12.34
C ARG A 147 29.04 -10.08 11.28
N ALA A 148 29.16 -9.31 10.22
CA ALA A 148 30.16 -9.55 9.17
C ALA A 148 31.57 -9.16 9.59
N SER A 149 31.71 -8.29 10.60
CA SER A 149 32.99 -7.86 11.17
C SER A 149 33.44 -8.77 12.32
N MET A 150 34.74 -8.81 12.59
CA MET A 150 35.33 -9.55 13.70
C MET A 150 36.08 -8.64 14.68
N GLY A 151 36.25 -9.10 15.92
CA GLY A 151 37.02 -8.43 16.95
C GLY A 151 36.40 -7.07 17.35
N GLU A 152 37.23 -6.07 17.56
CA GLU A 152 36.84 -4.73 18.00
C GLU A 152 35.94 -4.00 16.99
N ASN A 153 35.97 -4.37 15.72
CA ASN A 153 35.14 -3.80 14.67
C ASN A 153 33.71 -4.35 14.65
N GLN A 154 33.41 -5.45 15.36
CA GLN A 154 32.09 -6.05 15.43
C GLN A 154 31.11 -5.14 16.16
N GLN A 155 31.48 -4.65 17.33
CA GLN A 155 30.69 -3.66 18.06
C GLN A 155 31.11 -2.26 17.64
N PHE A 156 30.14 -1.44 17.20
CA PHE A 156 30.45 -0.10 16.68
C PHE A 156 29.70 1.07 17.34
N THR A 157 28.71 0.77 18.18
CA THR A 157 28.03 1.77 19.01
C THR A 157 27.60 1.12 20.31
N GLU A 158 27.73 1.83 21.41
CA GLU A 158 27.42 1.34 22.75
C GLU A 158 26.77 2.43 23.60
N ALA A 159 25.78 2.03 24.40
CA ALA A 159 25.22 2.82 25.49
C ALA A 159 25.11 1.99 26.78
N LYS A 160 25.11 2.67 27.92
CA LYS A 160 24.95 2.04 29.25
C LYS A 160 23.73 2.63 29.93
N ILE A 161 22.92 1.77 30.53
CA ILE A 161 21.70 2.17 31.22
C ILE A 161 21.74 1.58 32.63
N ASP A 162 21.63 2.44 33.64
CA ASP A 162 21.50 2.05 35.05
C ASP A 162 20.01 1.78 35.37
N ILE A 163 19.69 0.56 35.78
CA ILE A 163 18.33 0.13 36.16
C ILE A 163 18.25 0.27 37.66
N THR A 164 17.57 1.30 38.12
CA THR A 164 17.56 1.72 39.55
C THR A 164 16.26 1.42 40.29
N SER A 165 15.26 0.88 39.58
CA SER A 165 13.94 0.59 40.15
C SER A 165 13.77 -0.91 40.42
N LYS A 166 13.15 -1.24 41.58
CA LYS A 166 12.64 -2.59 41.89
C LYS A 166 11.32 -2.88 41.18
N ASP A 167 10.60 -1.82 40.83
CA ASP A 167 9.34 -1.90 40.08
C ASP A 167 9.60 -1.64 38.59
N TRP A 168 8.71 -2.13 37.76
CA TRP A 168 8.77 -1.93 36.32
C TRP A 168 8.78 -0.44 35.94
N LYS A 169 9.73 -0.04 35.14
CA LYS A 169 9.90 1.32 34.66
C LYS A 169 10.45 1.30 33.24
N LYS A 170 10.00 2.24 32.40
CA LYS A 170 10.58 2.45 31.07
C LYS A 170 11.88 3.22 31.16
N TYR A 171 12.91 2.70 30.50
CA TYR A 171 14.23 3.33 30.36
C TYR A 171 14.49 3.56 28.87
N GLU A 172 15.12 4.68 28.57
CA GLU A 172 15.39 5.09 27.19
C GLU A 172 16.79 5.65 27.04
N VAL A 173 17.39 5.45 25.86
CA VAL A 173 18.63 6.09 25.44
C VAL A 173 18.65 6.30 23.93
N VAL A 174 19.19 7.43 23.49
CA VAL A 174 19.41 7.69 22.06
C VAL A 174 20.84 7.32 21.69
N MET A 175 20.98 6.48 20.68
CA MET A 175 22.26 5.96 20.17
C MET A 175 22.47 6.41 18.74
N GLN A 176 23.63 6.99 18.42
CA GLN A 176 23.98 7.37 17.06
C GLN A 176 24.78 6.24 16.40
N SER A 177 24.35 5.80 15.22
CA SER A 177 25.09 4.78 14.47
C SER A 177 26.38 5.33 13.87
N ARG A 178 27.49 4.62 14.08
CA ARG A 178 28.81 4.95 13.53
C ARG A 178 29.11 4.30 12.19
N LYS A 179 28.22 3.39 11.74
CA LYS A 179 28.31 2.70 10.44
C LYS A 179 26.98 2.67 9.72
N THR A 180 27.03 2.55 8.40
CA THR A 180 25.88 2.11 7.61
C THR A 180 25.97 0.60 7.42
N ILE A 181 24.92 -0.13 7.83
CA ILE A 181 24.83 -1.58 7.76
C ILE A 181 23.37 -2.00 7.58
N ASP A 182 23.10 -2.93 6.69
CA ASP A 182 21.76 -3.47 6.39
C ASP A 182 21.40 -4.71 7.23
N LYS A 183 22.40 -5.45 7.68
CA LYS A 183 22.29 -6.72 8.44
C LYS A 183 22.88 -6.59 9.84
N GLY A 184 22.61 -5.49 10.51
CA GLY A 184 23.02 -5.26 11.89
C GLY A 184 22.22 -6.10 12.89
N GLN A 185 22.66 -6.05 14.15
CA GLN A 185 22.04 -6.72 15.28
C GLN A 185 22.06 -5.79 16.49
N LEU A 186 21.01 -5.85 17.30
CA LEU A 186 20.95 -5.23 18.62
C LEU A 186 21.39 -6.26 19.67
N ARG A 187 22.36 -5.90 20.53
CA ARG A 187 22.80 -6.74 21.65
C ARG A 187 22.59 -6.03 22.97
N ILE A 188 22.05 -6.72 23.95
CA ILE A 188 21.85 -6.26 25.32
C ILE A 188 22.47 -7.27 26.26
N PHE A 189 23.27 -6.83 27.24
CA PHE A 189 23.82 -7.74 28.23
C PHE A 189 24.03 -7.04 29.58
N LEU A 190 24.08 -7.84 30.65
CA LEU A 190 24.35 -7.36 31.99
C LEU A 190 25.80 -6.92 32.18
N SER A 191 25.98 -5.82 32.91
CA SER A 191 27.27 -5.36 33.41
C SER A 191 27.31 -5.52 34.93
N GLY A 192 28.01 -6.54 35.41
CA GLY A 192 28.10 -6.84 36.87
C GLY A 192 27.38 -8.13 37.22
N THR A 193 27.09 -8.34 38.52
CA THR A 193 26.54 -9.59 39.08
C THR A 193 25.06 -9.50 39.48
N GLN A 194 24.34 -8.49 38.97
CA GLN A 194 22.94 -8.24 39.31
C GLN A 194 22.01 -9.12 38.45
N THR A 195 20.73 -9.11 38.86
CA THR A 195 19.59 -9.60 38.08
C THR A 195 18.82 -8.42 37.53
N VAL A 196 18.45 -8.50 36.25
CA VAL A 196 17.60 -7.50 35.57
C VAL A 196 16.52 -8.21 34.76
N ASP A 197 15.31 -7.77 34.92
CA ASP A 197 14.15 -8.21 34.13
C ASP A 197 13.92 -7.22 33.00
N LEU A 198 13.71 -7.72 31.77
CA LEU A 198 13.55 -6.92 30.55
C LEU A 198 12.26 -7.32 29.83
N GLU A 199 11.44 -6.33 29.50
CA GLU A 199 10.20 -6.48 28.74
C GLU A 199 10.10 -5.33 27.73
N HIS A 200 9.35 -5.50 26.65
CA HIS A 200 9.07 -4.52 25.59
C HIS A 200 10.32 -3.80 25.13
N VAL A 201 11.29 -4.58 24.63
CA VAL A 201 12.54 -4.06 24.08
C VAL A 201 12.28 -3.48 22.68
N SER A 202 12.61 -2.21 22.47
CA SER A 202 12.26 -1.47 21.25
C SER A 202 13.43 -0.66 20.72
N LEU A 203 13.52 -0.51 19.41
CA LEU A 203 14.52 0.32 18.74
C LEU A 203 13.91 1.02 17.53
N PHE A 204 13.77 2.33 17.59
CA PHE A 204 13.24 3.13 16.49
C PHE A 204 14.26 4.12 15.94
N PRO A 205 14.27 4.42 14.64
CA PRO A 205 14.93 5.62 14.15
C PRO A 205 14.28 6.86 14.78
N VAL A 206 15.08 7.86 15.16
CA VAL A 206 14.54 9.15 15.64
C VAL A 206 13.92 9.93 14.47
N ASN A 207 14.49 9.78 13.28
CA ASN A 207 14.03 10.42 12.05
C ASN A 207 12.91 9.61 11.38
N THR A 208 11.72 9.63 11.98
CA THR A 208 10.51 8.99 11.43
C THR A 208 9.72 9.95 10.54
N PHE A 209 8.69 9.44 9.86
CA PHE A 209 7.77 10.28 9.09
C PHE A 209 7.04 11.27 10.02
N LYS A 210 7.01 12.56 9.63
CA LYS A 210 6.48 13.65 10.45
C LYS A 210 7.15 13.79 11.84
N ASN A 211 8.30 13.15 12.04
CA ASN A 211 9.03 13.12 13.33
C ASN A 211 8.16 12.60 14.51
N ARG A 212 7.21 11.70 14.23
CA ARG A 212 6.39 11.08 15.28
C ARG A 212 7.24 10.10 16.05
N GLU A 213 7.15 10.15 17.38
CA GLU A 213 7.79 9.16 18.22
C GLU A 213 7.23 7.77 17.94
N ASN A 214 8.11 6.77 17.83
CA ASN A 214 7.76 5.40 17.46
C ASN A 214 6.88 5.31 16.19
N GLY A 215 7.15 6.23 15.27
CA GLY A 215 6.38 6.40 14.06
C GLY A 215 6.81 5.49 12.91
N MET A 216 6.39 5.88 11.72
CA MET A 216 6.62 5.11 10.51
C MET A 216 8.00 5.38 9.91
N ARG A 217 8.52 4.38 9.20
CA ARG A 217 9.73 4.48 8.39
C ARG A 217 9.57 5.61 7.37
N ARG A 218 10.47 6.59 7.48
CA ARG A 218 10.30 7.88 6.79
C ARG A 218 10.25 7.78 5.28
N ASP A 219 11.15 7.00 4.67
CA ASP A 219 11.24 6.86 3.21
C ASP A 219 9.98 6.19 2.63
N LEU A 220 9.45 5.15 3.28
CA LEU A 220 8.23 4.45 2.84
C LEU A 220 6.99 5.34 2.98
N ALA A 221 6.79 5.96 4.15
CA ALA A 221 5.64 6.85 4.35
C ALA A 221 5.70 8.12 3.46
N GLN A 222 6.91 8.64 3.19
CA GLN A 222 7.08 9.75 2.24
C GLN A 222 6.69 9.33 0.82
N ALA A 223 7.03 8.11 0.40
CA ALA A 223 6.60 7.60 -0.91
C ALA A 223 5.08 7.51 -1.02
N LEU A 224 4.37 7.19 0.07
CA LEU A 224 2.90 7.24 0.08
C LEU A 224 2.38 8.67 -0.09
N ALA A 225 2.95 9.64 0.62
CA ALA A 225 2.57 11.05 0.49
C ALA A 225 2.87 11.60 -0.93
N ASP A 226 4.00 11.19 -1.52
CA ASP A 226 4.40 11.59 -2.89
C ASP A 226 3.45 11.04 -3.96
N ALA A 227 2.78 9.92 -3.71
CA ALA A 227 1.77 9.34 -4.61
C ALA A 227 0.51 10.19 -4.71
N LYS A 228 0.31 11.17 -3.80
CA LYS A 228 -0.86 12.06 -3.74
C LYS A 228 -2.20 11.31 -3.67
N PRO A 229 -2.36 10.33 -2.79
CA PRO A 229 -3.57 9.52 -2.73
C PRO A 229 -4.75 10.33 -2.22
N GLY A 230 -5.93 10.07 -2.78
CA GLY A 230 -7.20 10.59 -2.25
C GLY A 230 -7.86 9.64 -1.25
N LEU A 231 -7.37 8.41 -1.11
CA LEU A 231 -7.93 7.36 -0.29
C LEU A 231 -6.82 6.47 0.28
N LEU A 232 -6.99 5.99 1.51
CA LEU A 232 -6.21 4.91 2.11
C LEU A 232 -7.15 3.82 2.62
N ARG A 233 -7.18 2.66 1.95
CA ARG A 233 -7.84 1.43 2.41
C ARG A 233 -6.90 0.65 3.31
N PHE A 234 -7.38 0.24 4.49
CA PHE A 234 -6.65 -0.54 5.49
C PHE A 234 -7.60 -1.40 6.35
N PRO A 235 -7.15 -2.36 7.12
CA PRO A 235 -5.77 -2.85 7.33
C PRO A 235 -5.35 -3.85 6.26
N GLY A 236 -6.19 -4.08 5.25
CA GLY A 236 -5.90 -4.96 4.15
C GLY A 236 -7.11 -5.56 3.47
N GLY A 237 -6.85 -6.64 2.80
CA GLY A 237 -7.73 -7.59 2.17
C GLY A 237 -7.95 -8.81 3.08
N CYS A 238 -7.44 -9.97 2.68
CA CYS A 238 -7.64 -11.23 3.41
C CYS A 238 -7.12 -11.24 4.86
N ILE A 239 -6.23 -10.32 5.23
CA ILE A 239 -5.79 -10.17 6.63
C ILE A 239 -6.95 -9.81 7.56
N VAL A 240 -8.00 -9.14 7.05
CA VAL A 240 -9.22 -8.79 7.80
C VAL A 240 -9.95 -10.03 8.27
N GLU A 241 -9.91 -11.07 7.45
CA GLU A 241 -10.66 -12.31 7.66
C GLU A 241 -9.92 -13.32 8.54
N GLY A 242 -8.57 -13.37 8.43
CA GLY A 242 -7.74 -14.41 9.04
C GLY A 242 -7.89 -15.78 8.36
N VAL A 243 -7.05 -16.73 8.73
CA VAL A 243 -7.23 -18.15 8.38
C VAL A 243 -8.47 -18.71 9.08
N ASP A 244 -8.65 -18.30 10.32
CA ASP A 244 -9.81 -18.53 11.17
C ASP A 244 -10.23 -17.23 11.88
N LEU A 245 -11.35 -17.28 12.62
CA LEU A 245 -11.86 -16.11 13.33
C LEU A 245 -10.97 -15.68 14.52
N ALA A 246 -10.12 -16.56 15.03
CA ALA A 246 -9.20 -16.22 16.12
C ALA A 246 -8.05 -15.34 15.62
N THR A 247 -7.61 -15.57 14.37
CA THR A 247 -6.52 -14.84 13.71
C THR A 247 -6.98 -13.65 12.86
N ARG A 248 -8.31 -13.36 12.85
CA ARG A 248 -8.84 -12.18 12.16
C ARG A 248 -8.25 -10.89 12.72
N TYR A 249 -8.17 -9.86 11.91
CA TYR A 249 -7.75 -8.54 12.36
C TYR A 249 -8.86 -7.89 13.22
N GLN A 250 -8.66 -7.89 14.55
CA GLN A 250 -9.58 -7.25 15.49
C GLN A 250 -9.05 -5.86 15.86
N TRP A 251 -9.67 -4.81 15.32
CA TRP A 251 -9.19 -3.43 15.47
C TRP A 251 -9.06 -2.97 16.93
N LYS A 252 -9.93 -3.44 17.84
CA LYS A 252 -9.86 -3.14 19.28
C LYS A 252 -8.59 -3.66 19.95
N ASN A 253 -7.95 -4.66 19.34
CA ASN A 253 -6.65 -5.17 19.79
C ASN A 253 -5.49 -4.24 19.41
N THR A 254 -5.71 -3.30 18.51
CA THR A 254 -4.68 -2.48 17.87
C THR A 254 -4.66 -1.04 18.36
N ILE A 255 -5.43 -0.73 19.41
CA ILE A 255 -5.54 0.59 20.02
C ILE A 255 -5.15 0.56 21.50
N GLY A 256 -4.94 1.73 22.10
CA GLY A 256 -4.42 1.87 23.46
C GLY A 256 -2.89 1.77 23.50
N PRO A 257 -2.29 1.64 24.70
CA PRO A 257 -0.85 1.55 24.88
C PRO A 257 -0.25 0.40 24.07
N VAL A 258 0.80 0.67 23.32
CA VAL A 258 1.41 -0.29 22.40
C VAL A 258 2.01 -1.50 23.12
N GLU A 259 2.44 -1.31 24.37
CA GLU A 259 2.99 -2.34 25.26
C GLU A 259 1.95 -3.41 25.64
N ASN A 260 0.67 -3.06 25.60
CA ASN A 260 -0.44 -3.96 25.96
C ASN A 260 -1.27 -4.43 24.77
N ARG A 261 -0.77 -4.27 23.55
CA ARG A 261 -1.42 -4.80 22.35
C ARG A 261 -1.01 -6.25 22.13
N PRO A 262 -1.95 -7.21 22.04
CA PRO A 262 -1.61 -8.63 21.95
C PRO A 262 -1.01 -8.96 20.59
N LEU A 263 -0.20 -9.99 20.58
CA LEU A 263 0.28 -10.59 19.34
C LEU A 263 -0.86 -11.21 18.53
N ASN A 264 -0.80 -11.11 17.22
CA ASN A 264 -1.66 -11.87 16.31
C ASN A 264 -0.81 -12.67 15.32
N GLU A 265 -1.26 -13.87 14.99
CA GLU A 265 -0.66 -14.67 13.92
C GLU A 265 -1.05 -14.05 12.57
N ASN A 266 -0.08 -13.80 11.71
CA ASN A 266 -0.36 -13.26 10.38
C ASN A 266 -0.86 -14.38 9.47
N ARG A 267 -2.01 -14.16 8.81
CA ARG A 267 -2.59 -15.16 7.93
C ARG A 267 -1.68 -15.62 6.78
N TRP A 268 -0.68 -14.81 6.42
CA TRP A 268 0.26 -15.09 5.34
C TRP A 268 1.45 -15.95 5.75
N GLU A 269 1.55 -16.36 7.01
CA GLU A 269 2.65 -17.16 7.54
C GLU A 269 2.90 -18.44 6.74
N TYR A 270 1.83 -19.19 6.43
CA TYR A 270 1.88 -20.48 5.72
C TYR A 270 1.02 -20.55 4.45
N THR A 271 0.52 -19.43 3.95
CA THR A 271 -0.43 -19.44 2.82
C THR A 271 0.21 -19.85 1.50
N PHE A 272 1.45 -19.40 1.24
CA PHE A 272 2.12 -19.64 -0.03
C PHE A 272 3.15 -20.75 0.07
N PRO A 273 2.95 -21.92 -0.59
CA PRO A 273 3.84 -23.08 -0.44
C PRO A 273 5.27 -22.85 -0.96
N HIS A 274 5.51 -21.82 -1.77
CA HIS A 274 6.84 -21.49 -2.27
C HIS A 274 7.70 -20.69 -1.27
N ARG A 275 7.07 -20.06 -0.25
CA ARG A 275 7.75 -19.24 0.76
C ARG A 275 6.96 -19.21 2.06
N PHE A 276 7.41 -19.95 3.06
CA PHE A 276 6.88 -19.89 4.41
C PHE A 276 7.72 -18.99 5.30
N PHE A 277 7.04 -18.22 6.15
CA PHE A 277 7.66 -17.38 7.16
C PHE A 277 7.03 -17.68 8.53
N PRO A 278 7.50 -18.74 9.23
CA PRO A 278 6.90 -19.20 10.51
C PRO A 278 7.07 -18.19 11.66
N ASP A 279 7.76 -17.09 11.42
CA ASP A 279 7.95 -15.97 12.34
C ASP A 279 7.21 -14.69 11.90
N TYR A 280 6.20 -14.84 11.04
CA TYR A 280 5.40 -13.72 10.57
C TYR A 280 4.19 -13.48 11.45
N PHE A 281 4.37 -12.64 12.45
CA PHE A 281 3.35 -12.20 13.40
C PHE A 281 3.08 -10.72 13.27
N GLN A 282 1.94 -10.26 13.80
CA GLN A 282 1.56 -8.86 13.90
C GLN A 282 1.67 -8.40 15.35
N SER A 283 2.57 -7.47 15.63
CA SER A 283 2.69 -6.85 16.96
C SER A 283 1.61 -5.80 17.22
N TYR A 284 0.83 -5.44 16.21
CA TYR A 284 -0.13 -4.35 16.24
C TYR A 284 0.44 -2.98 16.62
N GLY A 285 1.76 -2.81 16.51
CA GLY A 285 2.39 -1.49 16.67
C GLY A 285 1.89 -0.48 15.64
N LEU A 286 1.69 -0.94 14.39
CA LEU A 286 0.91 -0.25 13.38
C LEU A 286 -0.53 -0.74 13.46
N GLY A 287 -1.39 0.02 14.15
CA GLY A 287 -2.78 -0.31 14.37
C GLY A 287 -3.74 0.70 13.74
N PHE A 288 -5.03 0.60 14.08
CA PHE A 288 -6.06 1.45 13.49
C PHE A 288 -5.84 2.94 13.78
N PHE A 289 -5.41 3.29 14.98
CA PHE A 289 -5.08 4.68 15.30
C PHE A 289 -3.98 5.22 14.37
N GLU A 290 -2.91 4.46 14.20
CA GLU A 290 -1.77 4.83 13.36
C GLU A 290 -2.16 4.89 11.87
N PHE A 291 -3.09 4.04 11.39
CA PHE A 291 -3.61 4.12 10.02
C PHE A 291 -4.48 5.36 9.80
N PHE A 292 -5.35 5.72 10.74
CA PHE A 292 -6.13 6.96 10.64
C PHE A 292 -5.19 8.18 10.63
N GLN A 293 -4.18 8.18 11.49
CA GLN A 293 -3.19 9.25 11.55
C GLN A 293 -2.37 9.34 10.25
N LEU A 294 -2.00 8.19 9.67
CA LEU A 294 -1.32 8.16 8.39
C LEU A 294 -2.21 8.74 7.27
N ALA A 295 -3.47 8.35 7.21
CA ALA A 295 -4.40 8.87 6.21
C ALA A 295 -4.48 10.40 6.27
N GLU A 296 -4.61 10.96 7.49
CA GLU A 296 -4.58 12.41 7.70
C GLU A 296 -3.24 13.04 7.27
N ASP A 297 -2.12 12.44 7.66
CA ASP A 297 -0.76 12.92 7.36
C ASP A 297 -0.44 12.98 5.86
N ILE A 298 -1.00 12.07 5.06
CA ILE A 298 -0.81 12.02 3.60
C ILE A 298 -1.95 12.68 2.81
N GLY A 299 -2.98 13.20 3.51
CA GLY A 299 -4.12 13.89 2.92
C GLY A 299 -5.10 12.96 2.21
N ALA A 300 -5.22 11.71 2.66
CA ALA A 300 -6.12 10.69 2.12
C ALA A 300 -7.35 10.49 3.01
N GLU A 301 -8.49 10.17 2.39
CA GLU A 301 -9.69 9.73 3.11
C GLU A 301 -9.47 8.31 3.68
N PRO A 302 -9.69 8.04 4.96
CA PRO A 302 -9.56 6.70 5.51
C PRO A 302 -10.73 5.81 5.11
N LEU A 303 -10.43 4.59 4.65
CA LEU A 303 -11.40 3.53 4.40
C LEU A 303 -10.99 2.26 5.15
N PRO A 304 -11.41 2.10 6.41
CA PRO A 304 -11.20 0.85 7.13
C PRO A 304 -12.13 -0.24 6.61
N VAL A 305 -11.62 -1.47 6.54
CA VAL A 305 -12.38 -2.68 6.19
C VAL A 305 -12.50 -3.56 7.43
N LEU A 306 -13.70 -4.02 7.74
CA LEU A 306 -13.99 -4.84 8.92
C LEU A 306 -14.55 -6.21 8.59
N ASN A 307 -14.28 -7.16 9.49
CA ASN A 307 -14.74 -8.54 9.42
C ASN A 307 -16.26 -8.63 9.69
N VAL A 308 -16.93 -9.49 8.92
CA VAL A 308 -18.38 -9.74 9.01
C VAL A 308 -18.73 -11.06 9.72
N GLY A 309 -17.86 -11.54 10.60
CA GLY A 309 -18.03 -12.86 11.24
C GLY A 309 -17.67 -14.01 10.30
N MET A 310 -16.79 -13.76 9.34
CA MET A 310 -16.34 -14.77 8.38
C MET A 310 -14.82 -14.88 8.41
N ALA A 311 -14.31 -16.10 8.47
CA ALA A 311 -12.95 -16.43 8.12
C ALA A 311 -12.79 -16.44 6.59
N CYS A 312 -11.57 -16.38 6.10
CA CYS A 312 -11.30 -16.33 4.65
C CYS A 312 -11.94 -17.51 3.90
N GLN A 313 -12.82 -17.21 2.96
CA GLN A 313 -13.52 -18.23 2.20
C GLN A 313 -12.61 -19.05 1.29
N PHE A 314 -11.49 -18.49 0.80
CA PHE A 314 -10.52 -19.24 0.00
C PHE A 314 -9.93 -20.43 0.76
N GLN A 315 -9.66 -20.26 2.06
CA GLN A 315 -9.09 -21.31 2.89
C GLN A 315 -10.14 -22.16 3.58
N ASN A 316 -11.39 -21.67 3.64
CA ASN A 316 -12.51 -22.32 4.28
C ASN A 316 -13.66 -22.60 3.26
N TRP A 317 -13.29 -23.03 2.07
CA TRP A 317 -14.26 -23.33 1.00
C TRP A 317 -15.30 -24.35 1.47
N ASN A 318 -16.58 -23.97 1.39
CA ASN A 318 -17.72 -24.78 1.85
C ASN A 318 -17.68 -25.21 3.32
N ASN A 319 -16.92 -24.50 4.18
CA ASN A 319 -16.84 -24.78 5.60
C ASN A 319 -17.65 -23.74 6.41
N GLU A 320 -18.96 -23.94 6.52
CA GLU A 320 -19.81 -23.03 7.30
C GLU A 320 -19.41 -22.90 8.78
N ARG A 321 -18.76 -23.95 9.34
CA ARG A 321 -18.30 -23.95 10.74
C ARG A 321 -17.13 -23.02 11.01
N ALA A 322 -16.43 -22.58 9.96
CA ALA A 322 -15.35 -21.58 10.08
C ALA A 322 -15.89 -20.18 10.35
N HIS A 323 -17.18 -19.96 10.18
CA HIS A 323 -17.82 -18.65 10.31
C HIS A 323 -18.70 -18.60 11.55
N VAL A 324 -18.90 -17.40 12.09
CA VAL A 324 -19.78 -17.22 13.25
C VAL A 324 -21.24 -17.53 12.86
N PRO A 325 -22.04 -18.21 13.70
CA PRO A 325 -23.47 -18.37 13.45
C PRO A 325 -24.19 -17.03 13.33
N MET A 326 -25.26 -16.99 12.52
CA MET A 326 -26.00 -15.75 12.23
C MET A 326 -26.57 -15.05 13.48
N ASP A 327 -26.98 -15.83 14.47
CA ASP A 327 -27.51 -15.34 15.78
C ASP A 327 -26.39 -14.79 16.70
N GLN A 328 -25.12 -14.93 16.32
CA GLN A 328 -23.95 -14.46 17.06
C GLN A 328 -23.20 -13.32 16.33
N LEU A 329 -23.82 -12.67 15.34
CA LEU A 329 -23.21 -11.57 14.60
C LEU A 329 -23.13 -10.26 15.39
N GLN A 330 -23.89 -10.09 16.46
CA GLN A 330 -24.00 -8.81 17.20
C GLN A 330 -22.64 -8.22 17.62
N PRO A 331 -21.68 -8.98 18.12
CA PRO A 331 -20.36 -8.42 18.47
C PRO A 331 -19.62 -7.79 17.28
N TYR A 332 -19.73 -8.39 16.07
CA TYR A 332 -19.09 -7.88 14.86
C TYR A 332 -19.78 -6.60 14.35
N ILE A 333 -21.13 -6.56 14.43
CA ILE A 333 -21.89 -5.35 14.13
C ILE A 333 -21.50 -4.24 15.09
N GLN A 334 -21.37 -4.55 16.39
CA GLN A 334 -20.97 -3.58 17.40
C GLN A 334 -19.55 -3.07 17.15
N ASP A 335 -18.62 -3.92 16.70
CA ASP A 335 -17.28 -3.51 16.31
C ASP A 335 -17.29 -2.44 15.21
N CYS A 336 -18.20 -2.55 14.22
CA CYS A 336 -18.37 -1.49 13.20
C CYS A 336 -18.88 -0.19 13.79
N LEU A 337 -19.91 -0.25 14.66
CA LEU A 337 -20.48 0.95 15.27
C LEU A 337 -19.48 1.64 16.21
N ASP A 338 -18.72 0.86 16.97
CA ASP A 338 -17.67 1.36 17.87
C ASP A 338 -16.52 2.00 17.10
N LEU A 339 -16.14 1.44 15.94
CA LEU A 339 -15.10 2.03 15.10
C LEU A 339 -15.53 3.39 14.54
N ILE A 340 -16.79 3.51 14.10
CA ILE A 340 -17.32 4.80 13.63
C ILE A 340 -17.29 5.82 14.77
N GLU A 341 -17.64 5.42 16.00
CA GLU A 341 -17.56 6.29 17.18
C GLU A 341 -16.09 6.61 17.53
N PHE A 342 -15.18 5.64 17.44
CA PHE A 342 -13.74 5.88 17.64
C PHE A 342 -13.22 6.92 16.65
N ALA A 343 -13.56 6.80 15.37
CA ALA A 343 -13.08 7.72 14.34
C ALA A 343 -13.76 9.10 14.43
N ASN A 344 -15.06 9.16 14.66
CA ASN A 344 -15.88 10.38 14.47
C ASN A 344 -16.55 10.91 15.74
N GLY A 345 -16.62 10.11 16.80
CA GLY A 345 -17.28 10.50 18.05
C GLY A 345 -16.51 11.63 18.76
N PRO A 346 -17.23 12.45 19.57
CA PRO A 346 -16.58 13.47 20.39
C PRO A 346 -15.65 12.83 21.44
N ALA A 347 -14.63 13.57 21.86
CA ALA A 347 -13.68 13.11 22.90
C ALA A 347 -14.33 12.72 24.26
N THR A 348 -15.61 13.06 24.44
CA THR A 348 -16.42 12.71 25.62
C THR A 348 -17.18 11.39 25.47
N SER A 349 -17.29 10.84 24.25
CA SER A 349 -17.91 9.53 24.02
C SER A 349 -16.96 8.40 24.41
N GLN A 350 -17.48 7.18 24.54
CA GLN A 350 -16.69 6.03 24.97
C GLN A 350 -15.45 5.80 24.12
N TRP A 351 -15.62 5.67 22.81
CA TRP A 351 -14.52 5.37 21.89
C TRP A 351 -13.79 6.62 21.41
N GLY A 352 -14.47 7.77 21.33
CA GLY A 352 -13.83 9.06 21.07
C GLY A 352 -12.85 9.46 22.18
N LYS A 353 -13.15 9.08 23.45
CA LYS A 353 -12.22 9.25 24.55
C LYS A 353 -10.95 8.42 24.38
N VAL A 354 -11.06 7.15 23.97
CA VAL A 354 -9.89 6.31 23.69
C VAL A 354 -8.99 6.95 22.64
N ARG A 355 -9.57 7.46 21.54
CA ARG A 355 -8.83 8.21 20.52
C ARG A 355 -8.12 9.43 21.12
N ALA A 356 -8.83 10.21 21.93
CA ALA A 356 -8.27 11.40 22.57
C ALA A 356 -7.13 11.07 23.54
N ASP A 357 -7.28 10.01 24.34
CA ASP A 357 -6.25 9.52 25.25
C ASP A 357 -4.99 9.02 24.49
N MET A 358 -5.15 8.57 23.26
CA MET A 358 -4.05 8.24 22.34
C MET A 358 -3.41 9.46 21.68
N GLY A 359 -3.86 10.68 22.01
CA GLY A 359 -3.25 11.93 21.53
C GLY A 359 -3.94 12.60 20.36
N HIS A 360 -5.14 12.16 19.95
CA HIS A 360 -5.92 12.77 18.87
C HIS A 360 -7.36 13.09 19.33
N PRO A 361 -7.60 14.22 20.03
CA PRO A 361 -8.91 14.57 20.52
C PRO A 361 -9.94 14.88 19.42
N GLU A 362 -9.49 15.40 18.29
CA GLU A 362 -10.37 15.75 17.15
C GLU A 362 -10.81 14.51 16.37
N PRO A 363 -12.02 14.49 15.78
CA PRO A 363 -12.46 13.43 14.89
C PRO A 363 -11.60 13.30 13.63
N PHE A 364 -11.37 12.07 13.17
CA PHE A 364 -10.74 11.79 11.87
C PHE A 364 -11.67 12.04 10.67
N ASN A 365 -12.96 12.29 10.92
CA ASN A 365 -13.97 12.58 9.89
C ASN A 365 -14.09 11.47 8.82
N MET A 366 -13.99 10.22 9.23
CA MET A 366 -14.19 9.05 8.38
C MET A 366 -15.56 9.08 7.70
N LYS A 367 -15.60 8.87 6.39
CA LYS A 367 -16.84 8.89 5.58
C LYS A 367 -17.24 7.52 5.04
N PHE A 368 -16.32 6.58 5.01
CA PHE A 368 -16.48 5.27 4.38
C PHE A 368 -16.12 4.15 5.33
N ILE A 369 -16.83 3.02 5.22
CA ILE A 369 -16.52 1.78 5.91
C ILE A 369 -16.70 0.60 4.97
N GLY A 370 -15.68 -0.27 4.86
CA GLY A 370 -15.78 -1.54 4.18
C GLY A 370 -16.34 -2.61 5.12
N VAL A 371 -17.33 -3.34 4.66
CA VAL A 371 -18.01 -4.41 5.41
C VAL A 371 -17.78 -5.73 4.71
N GLY A 372 -16.75 -6.46 5.13
CA GLY A 372 -16.26 -7.66 4.48
C GLY A 372 -15.18 -7.39 3.43
N ASN A 373 -14.47 -8.46 3.03
CA ASN A 373 -13.42 -8.46 2.01
C ASN A 373 -13.53 -9.70 1.14
N GLU A 374 -13.67 -9.55 -0.18
CA GLU A 374 -13.72 -10.64 -1.17
C GLU A 374 -14.73 -11.78 -0.88
N GLN A 375 -15.64 -11.59 0.04
CA GLN A 375 -16.67 -12.60 0.33
C GLN A 375 -17.71 -12.70 -0.79
N TRP A 376 -18.27 -13.87 -0.95
CA TRP A 376 -19.24 -14.20 -1.98
C TRP A 376 -20.39 -15.08 -1.47
N ASP A 377 -21.42 -15.24 -2.29
CA ASP A 377 -22.61 -16.03 -2.09
C ASP A 377 -23.52 -15.60 -0.91
N ASP A 378 -24.61 -16.29 -0.77
CA ASP A 378 -25.63 -16.06 0.26
C ASP A 378 -25.05 -16.03 1.68
N MET A 379 -23.94 -16.71 1.92
CA MET A 379 -23.27 -16.73 3.21
C MET A 379 -22.82 -15.32 3.60
N TYR A 380 -22.28 -14.56 2.67
CA TYR A 380 -21.91 -13.16 2.89
C TYR A 380 -23.13 -12.24 2.83
N TYR A 381 -23.98 -12.38 1.81
CA TYR A 381 -25.05 -11.42 1.57
C TYR A 381 -26.06 -11.36 2.71
N LYS A 382 -26.38 -12.49 3.34
CA LYS A 382 -27.24 -12.56 4.53
C LYS A 382 -26.60 -11.92 5.76
N ARG A 383 -25.26 -11.99 5.89
CA ARG A 383 -24.52 -11.33 6.97
C ARG A 383 -24.45 -9.82 6.79
N LEU A 384 -24.28 -9.34 5.58
CA LEU A 384 -24.17 -7.91 5.28
C LEU A 384 -25.42 -7.13 5.67
N GLU A 385 -26.61 -7.70 5.48
CA GLU A 385 -27.89 -7.04 5.72
C GLU A 385 -28.03 -6.43 7.13
N PRO A 386 -27.79 -7.16 8.24
CA PRO A 386 -27.88 -6.59 9.58
C PRO A 386 -26.81 -5.50 9.86
N PHE A 387 -25.62 -5.58 9.24
CA PHE A 387 -24.63 -4.50 9.34
C PHE A 387 -25.14 -3.22 8.67
N VAL A 388 -25.63 -3.32 7.43
CA VAL A 388 -26.20 -2.18 6.71
C VAL A 388 -27.32 -1.54 7.52
N LYS A 389 -28.22 -2.33 8.06
CA LYS A 389 -29.35 -1.85 8.88
C LYS A 389 -28.87 -1.09 10.13
N ALA A 390 -27.91 -1.65 10.85
CA ALA A 390 -27.39 -1.06 12.08
C ALA A 390 -26.60 0.23 11.80
N ILE A 391 -25.73 0.25 10.79
CA ILE A 391 -24.95 1.44 10.41
C ILE A 391 -25.90 2.57 9.96
N ARG A 392 -26.85 2.27 9.06
CA ARG A 392 -27.81 3.27 8.58
C ARG A 392 -28.69 3.86 9.70
N ALA A 393 -29.03 3.05 10.70
CA ALA A 393 -29.83 3.50 11.83
C ALA A 393 -29.08 4.48 12.74
N LYS A 394 -27.78 4.27 12.98
CA LYS A 394 -26.99 5.08 13.91
C LYS A 394 -26.13 6.15 13.22
N TYR A 395 -25.62 5.86 12.02
CA TYR A 395 -24.69 6.72 11.27
C TYR A 395 -25.09 6.82 9.79
N PRO A 396 -26.21 7.48 9.47
CA PRO A 396 -26.79 7.50 8.12
C PRO A 396 -25.88 8.12 7.04
N ASP A 397 -24.94 8.97 7.43
CA ASP A 397 -24.02 9.68 6.52
C ASP A 397 -22.80 8.81 6.13
N ILE A 398 -22.52 7.74 6.89
CA ILE A 398 -21.41 6.83 6.56
C ILE A 398 -21.76 6.01 5.30
N LYS A 399 -20.85 6.03 4.34
CA LYS A 399 -20.96 5.27 3.10
C LYS A 399 -20.47 3.85 3.30
N ILE A 400 -21.29 2.89 2.90
CA ILE A 400 -21.02 1.46 3.05
C ILE A 400 -20.45 0.93 1.76
N VAL A 401 -19.29 0.30 1.85
CA VAL A 401 -18.63 -0.43 0.78
C VAL A 401 -18.83 -1.93 1.04
N GLY A 402 -19.53 -2.61 0.13
CA GLY A 402 -19.66 -4.07 0.13
C GLY A 402 -18.87 -4.66 -1.02
N THR A 403 -18.65 -5.96 -1.04
CA THR A 403 -17.82 -6.63 -2.04
C THR A 403 -18.65 -7.44 -3.06
N SER A 404 -18.18 -7.49 -4.31
CA SER A 404 -18.72 -8.38 -5.35
C SER A 404 -18.06 -9.77 -5.37
N GLY A 405 -17.15 -10.03 -4.43
CA GLY A 405 -16.31 -11.22 -4.40
C GLY A 405 -14.96 -10.99 -5.10
N PRO A 406 -14.16 -12.06 -5.27
CA PRO A 406 -12.80 -11.96 -5.81
C PRO A 406 -12.73 -11.91 -7.34
N ASP A 407 -13.83 -12.25 -8.03
CA ASP A 407 -13.86 -12.29 -9.49
C ASP A 407 -14.30 -10.95 -10.09
N SER A 408 -13.74 -10.65 -11.25
CA SER A 408 -14.04 -9.42 -11.99
C SER A 408 -15.21 -9.54 -12.98
N GLU A 409 -15.73 -10.76 -13.17
CA GLU A 409 -16.76 -11.09 -14.15
C GLU A 409 -17.31 -12.49 -13.89
N GLY A 410 -18.43 -12.84 -14.53
CA GLY A 410 -19.07 -14.14 -14.42
C GLY A 410 -20.13 -14.21 -13.31
N GLU A 411 -20.65 -15.42 -13.07
CA GLU A 411 -21.82 -15.64 -12.23
C GLU A 411 -21.66 -15.13 -10.79
N MET A 412 -20.51 -15.35 -10.18
CA MET A 412 -20.21 -14.91 -8.81
C MET A 412 -20.22 -13.38 -8.72
N PHE A 413 -19.55 -12.72 -9.65
CA PHE A 413 -19.52 -11.26 -9.76
C PHE A 413 -20.92 -10.67 -9.96
N ASP A 414 -21.71 -11.23 -10.88
CA ASP A 414 -23.08 -10.77 -11.18
C ASP A 414 -24.00 -10.92 -9.96
N LYS A 415 -23.90 -12.04 -9.23
CA LYS A 415 -24.62 -12.26 -7.97
C LYS A 415 -24.23 -11.25 -6.90
N GLY A 416 -22.93 -10.97 -6.77
CA GLY A 416 -22.40 -9.96 -5.85
C GLY A 416 -22.97 -8.57 -6.14
N TRP A 417 -22.91 -8.12 -7.38
CA TRP A 417 -23.48 -6.84 -7.80
C TRP A 417 -24.99 -6.75 -7.55
N LYS A 418 -25.72 -7.82 -7.87
CA LYS A 418 -27.17 -7.92 -7.60
C LYS A 418 -27.47 -7.78 -6.10
N ALA A 419 -26.71 -8.47 -5.25
CA ALA A 419 -26.87 -8.40 -3.80
C ALA A 419 -26.56 -6.99 -3.26
N MET A 420 -25.43 -6.39 -3.68
CA MET A 420 -25.07 -5.03 -3.27
C MET A 420 -26.12 -4.00 -3.66
N LYS A 421 -26.65 -4.10 -4.88
CA LYS A 421 -27.73 -3.22 -5.35
C LYS A 421 -29.01 -3.41 -4.52
N SER A 422 -29.39 -4.65 -4.20
CA SER A 422 -30.62 -4.93 -3.40
C SER A 422 -30.49 -4.43 -1.96
N GLN A 423 -29.31 -4.48 -1.37
CA GLN A 423 -29.03 -4.03 -0.01
C GLN A 423 -28.68 -2.54 0.07
N LYS A 424 -28.66 -1.85 -1.07
CA LYS A 424 -28.36 -0.42 -1.16
C LYS A 424 -26.99 -0.06 -0.58
N ALA A 425 -25.96 -0.86 -0.87
CA ALA A 425 -24.58 -0.46 -0.65
C ALA A 425 -24.32 0.85 -1.44
N ASP A 426 -23.49 1.73 -0.91
CA ASP A 426 -23.11 2.96 -1.62
C ASP A 426 -22.09 2.67 -2.71
N LEU A 427 -21.12 1.79 -2.40
CA LEU A 427 -20.10 1.34 -3.34
C LEU A 427 -20.00 -0.19 -3.35
N VAL A 428 -19.56 -0.70 -4.48
CA VAL A 428 -19.21 -2.12 -4.66
C VAL A 428 -17.71 -2.22 -4.90
N ASP A 429 -17.05 -2.99 -4.06
CA ASP A 429 -15.63 -3.29 -4.15
C ASP A 429 -15.41 -4.40 -5.18
N GLU A 430 -14.71 -4.07 -6.26
CA GLU A 430 -14.35 -4.98 -7.36
C GLU A 430 -12.86 -5.27 -7.30
N HIS A 431 -12.50 -6.55 -7.40
CA HIS A 431 -11.11 -6.99 -7.43
C HIS A 431 -10.78 -7.66 -8.75
N PHE A 432 -9.61 -7.35 -9.33
CA PHE A 432 -9.14 -8.00 -10.54
C PHE A 432 -7.62 -7.99 -10.68
N TYR A 433 -7.09 -9.19 -10.64
CA TYR A 433 -5.71 -9.52 -10.97
C TYR A 433 -5.74 -10.32 -12.28
N ARG A 434 -5.46 -9.68 -13.40
CA ARG A 434 -5.67 -10.25 -14.73
C ARG A 434 -4.41 -10.11 -15.58
N ASN A 435 -4.34 -10.90 -16.65
CA ASN A 435 -3.24 -10.85 -17.62
C ASN A 435 -3.35 -9.64 -18.56
N GLU A 436 -2.34 -9.45 -19.38
CA GLU A 436 -2.21 -8.32 -20.31
C GLU A 436 -3.38 -8.26 -21.32
N GLU A 437 -3.81 -9.40 -21.84
CA GLU A 437 -4.91 -9.48 -22.81
C GLU A 437 -6.23 -8.97 -22.22
N TRP A 438 -6.49 -9.29 -20.95
CA TRP A 438 -7.67 -8.80 -20.25
C TRP A 438 -7.63 -7.27 -20.12
N PHE A 439 -6.48 -6.69 -19.72
CA PHE A 439 -6.34 -5.23 -19.58
C PHE A 439 -6.56 -4.51 -20.92
N LEU A 440 -6.04 -5.07 -22.01
CA LEU A 440 -6.22 -4.51 -23.35
C LEU A 440 -7.68 -4.60 -23.84
N SER A 441 -8.41 -5.65 -23.47
CA SER A 441 -9.78 -5.87 -23.95
C SER A 441 -10.86 -5.15 -23.14
N HIS A 442 -10.52 -4.61 -21.95
CA HIS A 442 -11.48 -4.02 -21.01
C HIS A 442 -11.43 -2.48 -20.92
N GLY A 443 -10.89 -1.80 -21.92
CA GLY A 443 -10.84 -0.34 -21.98
C GLY A 443 -12.19 0.38 -22.09
N LEU A 444 -13.31 -0.35 -22.18
CA LEU A 444 -14.68 0.15 -22.16
C LEU A 444 -15.55 -0.55 -21.09
N ARG A 445 -14.91 -1.10 -20.03
CA ARG A 445 -15.59 -1.88 -18.99
C ARG A 445 -16.74 -1.12 -18.35
N TYR A 446 -16.50 0.11 -17.94
CA TYR A 446 -17.45 0.89 -17.14
C TYR A 446 -18.45 1.72 -17.97
N GLU A 447 -18.32 1.74 -19.30
CA GLU A 447 -19.25 2.47 -20.19
C GLU A 447 -20.70 1.96 -20.07
N SER A 448 -20.91 0.67 -19.79
CA SER A 448 -22.23 0.04 -19.67
C SER A 448 -22.82 0.01 -18.27
N TYR A 449 -22.10 0.47 -17.25
CA TYR A 449 -22.57 0.42 -15.87
C TYR A 449 -23.72 1.38 -15.59
N ASP A 450 -24.63 0.98 -14.67
CA ASP A 450 -25.77 1.79 -14.24
C ASP A 450 -25.31 3.04 -13.50
N ARG A 451 -25.48 4.19 -14.13
CA ARG A 451 -25.10 5.51 -13.55
C ARG A 451 -25.87 5.90 -12.29
N LYS A 452 -27.01 5.23 -12.02
CA LYS A 452 -27.89 5.50 -10.87
C LYS A 452 -27.72 4.48 -9.73
N GLY A 453 -27.02 3.38 -9.99
CA GLY A 453 -26.75 2.33 -9.03
C GLY A 453 -25.64 2.67 -8.04
N PRO A 454 -25.22 1.69 -7.21
CA PRO A 454 -24.02 1.79 -6.40
C PRO A 454 -22.81 2.18 -7.26
N LYS A 455 -21.84 2.88 -6.65
CA LYS A 455 -20.63 3.29 -7.34
C LYS A 455 -19.58 2.18 -7.24
N VAL A 456 -18.57 2.25 -8.10
CA VAL A 456 -17.47 1.30 -8.12
C VAL A 456 -16.33 1.79 -7.23
N PHE A 457 -15.83 0.89 -6.44
CA PHE A 457 -14.50 0.92 -5.86
C PHE A 457 -13.70 -0.23 -6.51
N ALA A 458 -12.76 0.06 -7.40
CA ALA A 458 -11.78 -0.92 -7.86
C ALA A 458 -10.71 -1.05 -6.78
N GLY A 459 -11.03 -1.81 -5.73
CA GLY A 459 -10.32 -1.78 -4.46
C GLY A 459 -9.03 -2.60 -4.42
N GLU A 460 -8.90 -3.55 -5.34
CA GLU A 460 -7.65 -4.27 -5.58
C GLU A 460 -7.51 -4.59 -7.07
N TYR A 461 -6.46 -4.08 -7.70
CA TYR A 461 -6.16 -4.45 -9.07
C TYR A 461 -4.68 -4.35 -9.39
N ALA A 462 -4.22 -5.23 -10.29
CA ALA A 462 -2.92 -5.16 -10.91
C ALA A 462 -2.90 -5.98 -12.19
N CYS A 463 -2.06 -5.59 -13.16
CA CYS A 463 -1.78 -6.39 -14.34
C CYS A 463 -0.81 -7.52 -13.97
N HIS A 464 -1.28 -8.77 -14.02
CA HIS A 464 -0.46 -9.96 -13.86
C HIS A 464 0.08 -10.41 -15.21
N GLY A 465 1.33 -10.09 -15.47
CA GLY A 465 2.02 -10.52 -16.69
C GLY A 465 2.13 -12.05 -16.78
N LYS A 466 2.18 -12.58 -18.02
CA LYS A 466 2.22 -14.03 -18.30
C LYS A 466 3.41 -14.71 -17.61
N GLY A 467 3.23 -15.05 -16.34
CA GLY A 467 3.99 -16.07 -15.62
C GLY A 467 5.42 -15.74 -15.17
N LYS A 468 5.98 -14.53 -15.36
CA LYS A 468 7.40 -14.31 -15.07
C LYS A 468 7.73 -13.10 -14.21
N LYS A 469 7.19 -11.93 -14.52
CA LYS A 469 7.49 -10.67 -13.84
C LYS A 469 6.25 -9.82 -13.84
N TRP A 470 5.69 -9.55 -12.67
CA TRP A 470 4.46 -8.79 -12.59
C TRP A 470 4.68 -7.27 -12.58
N ASN A 471 5.79 -6.76 -12.02
CA ASN A 471 6.07 -5.32 -11.98
C ASN A 471 6.94 -4.82 -13.16
N HIS A 472 6.84 -5.44 -14.31
CA HIS A 472 7.61 -5.01 -15.47
C HIS A 472 6.96 -3.81 -16.20
N PHE A 473 7.75 -3.12 -17.03
CA PHE A 473 7.35 -1.90 -17.72
C PHE A 473 6.08 -2.06 -18.55
N GLU A 474 5.94 -3.14 -19.32
CA GLU A 474 4.75 -3.38 -20.15
C GLU A 474 3.47 -3.43 -19.29
N ALA A 475 3.46 -4.20 -18.19
CA ALA A 475 2.29 -4.30 -17.32
C ALA A 475 1.84 -2.92 -16.85
N SER A 476 2.79 -2.05 -16.50
CA SER A 476 2.49 -0.69 -16.02
C SER A 476 1.83 0.19 -17.09
N ILE A 477 2.21 0.04 -18.38
CA ILE A 477 1.57 0.79 -19.47
C ILE A 477 0.15 0.26 -19.72
N LEU A 478 -0.08 -1.05 -19.57
CA LEU A 478 -1.43 -1.64 -19.70
C LEU A 478 -2.34 -1.20 -18.54
N GLU A 479 -1.80 -1.05 -17.34
CA GLU A 479 -2.51 -0.44 -16.21
C GLU A 479 -2.87 1.02 -16.51
N ALA A 480 -1.94 1.80 -17.07
CA ALA A 480 -2.23 3.17 -17.50
C ALA A 480 -3.34 3.22 -18.57
N ALA A 481 -3.38 2.27 -19.47
CA ALA A 481 -4.43 2.17 -20.49
C ALA A 481 -5.81 1.91 -19.86
N LEU A 482 -5.92 0.93 -18.94
CA LEU A 482 -7.17 0.65 -18.22
C LEU A 482 -7.65 1.84 -17.38
N MET A 483 -6.73 2.54 -16.72
CA MET A 483 -7.07 3.72 -15.89
C MET A 483 -7.68 4.86 -16.70
N THR A 484 -7.54 4.91 -18.04
CA THR A 484 -8.29 5.85 -18.88
C THR A 484 -9.80 5.57 -18.82
N ASP A 485 -10.20 4.30 -18.68
CA ASP A 485 -11.62 3.92 -18.53
C ASP A 485 -12.17 4.34 -17.15
N PHE A 486 -11.40 4.19 -16.09
CA PHE A 486 -11.76 4.72 -14.77
C PHE A 486 -12.08 6.20 -14.84
N GLU A 487 -11.18 6.97 -15.44
CA GLU A 487 -11.29 8.43 -15.50
C GLU A 487 -12.44 8.89 -16.40
N ARG A 488 -12.65 8.27 -17.57
CA ARG A 488 -13.79 8.59 -18.44
C ARG A 488 -15.13 8.34 -17.74
N ASN A 489 -15.19 7.36 -16.85
CA ASN A 489 -16.38 6.92 -16.14
C ASN A 489 -16.40 7.37 -14.67
N ALA A 490 -15.91 8.58 -14.36
CA ALA A 490 -15.84 9.13 -13.00
C ALA A 490 -17.21 9.30 -12.31
N ASP A 491 -18.30 9.22 -13.03
CA ASP A 491 -19.67 9.17 -12.49
C ASP A 491 -20.09 7.78 -12.00
N VAL A 492 -19.30 6.76 -12.31
CA VAL A 492 -19.45 5.37 -11.85
C VAL A 492 -18.28 4.97 -10.95
N VAL A 493 -17.04 5.15 -11.41
CA VAL A 493 -15.83 4.79 -10.66
C VAL A 493 -15.47 5.93 -9.71
N TYR A 494 -15.69 5.73 -8.42
CA TYR A 494 -15.44 6.74 -7.39
C TYR A 494 -14.09 6.57 -6.70
N MET A 495 -13.58 5.33 -6.67
CA MET A 495 -12.36 4.96 -5.98
C MET A 495 -11.62 3.85 -6.72
N THR A 496 -10.31 3.91 -6.66
CA THR A 496 -9.42 2.84 -7.16
C THR A 496 -8.24 2.70 -6.20
N ALA A 497 -7.71 1.49 -6.05
CA ALA A 497 -6.49 1.25 -5.29
C ALA A 497 -5.71 0.08 -5.90
N TYR A 498 -4.48 0.36 -6.31
CA TYR A 498 -3.55 -0.69 -6.75
C TYR A 498 -3.15 -1.58 -5.58
N ALA A 499 -3.04 -2.88 -5.80
CA ALA A 499 -2.72 -3.84 -4.74
C ALA A 499 -1.70 -4.90 -5.19
N PRO A 500 -0.84 -5.38 -4.26
CA PRO A 500 -0.52 -4.81 -2.95
C PRO A 500 0.41 -3.59 -3.00
N LEU A 501 0.67 -2.99 -1.84
CA LEU A 501 1.42 -1.74 -1.72
C LEU A 501 2.91 -1.95 -1.52
N PHE A 502 3.29 -2.82 -0.59
CA PHE A 502 4.66 -2.97 -0.10
C PHE A 502 5.18 -4.40 -0.17
N ALA A 503 6.46 -4.56 -0.51
CA ALA A 503 7.15 -5.83 -0.39
C ALA A 503 8.60 -5.66 0.09
N HIS A 504 8.97 -6.35 1.16
CA HIS A 504 10.36 -6.53 1.54
C HIS A 504 11.03 -7.51 0.58
N VAL A 505 12.18 -7.15 0.00
CA VAL A 505 12.84 -7.95 -1.05
C VAL A 505 13.20 -9.38 -0.61
N GLU A 506 13.42 -9.60 0.69
CA GLU A 506 13.68 -10.91 1.26
C GLU A 506 12.42 -11.60 1.80
N GLY A 507 11.37 -10.83 2.12
CA GLY A 507 10.15 -11.33 2.77
C GLY A 507 8.93 -11.47 1.86
N TRP A 508 9.03 -11.14 0.59
CA TRP A 508 7.89 -11.18 -0.31
C TRP A 508 7.37 -12.60 -0.56
N GLN A 509 6.06 -12.72 -0.63
CA GLN A 509 5.33 -13.95 -0.96
C GLN A 509 4.42 -13.75 -2.17
N TRP A 510 3.96 -12.53 -2.37
CA TRP A 510 3.07 -12.10 -3.46
C TRP A 510 3.71 -10.98 -4.27
N ARG A 511 3.42 -10.95 -5.56
CA ARG A 511 3.75 -9.91 -6.54
C ARG A 511 2.54 -9.71 -7.46
N PRO A 512 2.33 -8.51 -8.04
CA PRO A 512 3.17 -7.32 -8.04
C PRO A 512 2.97 -6.43 -6.79
N ASP A 513 3.89 -5.49 -6.55
CA ASP A 513 3.79 -4.52 -5.45
C ASP A 513 4.25 -3.13 -5.91
N LEU A 514 3.67 -2.06 -5.36
CA LEU A 514 4.02 -0.70 -5.78
C LEU A 514 5.41 -0.26 -5.33
N ILE A 515 5.78 -0.61 -4.09
CA ILE A 515 7.02 -0.16 -3.46
C ILE A 515 7.76 -1.36 -2.88
N TRP A 516 9.01 -1.52 -3.29
CA TRP A 516 9.90 -2.57 -2.81
C TRP A 516 11.00 -1.98 -1.95
N TYR A 517 11.42 -2.68 -0.90
CA TYR A 517 12.41 -2.17 0.03
C TYR A 517 13.23 -3.29 0.70
N ASP A 518 14.41 -2.90 1.19
CA ASP A 518 15.22 -3.63 2.16
C ASP A 518 15.28 -2.83 3.49
N ASN A 519 16.17 -3.21 4.37
CA ASN A 519 16.29 -2.55 5.68
C ASN A 519 16.80 -1.09 5.62
N LEU A 520 17.32 -0.63 4.48
CA LEU A 520 17.92 0.70 4.34
C LEU A 520 17.39 1.51 3.16
N ARG A 521 16.94 0.84 2.10
CA ARG A 521 16.64 1.42 0.79
C ARG A 521 15.25 1.02 0.35
N MET A 522 14.73 1.74 -0.61
CA MET A 522 13.50 1.38 -1.32
C MET A 522 13.57 1.79 -2.79
N PHE A 523 12.73 1.21 -3.61
CA PHE A 523 12.45 1.69 -4.95
C PHE A 523 10.96 1.68 -5.25
N LYS A 524 10.57 2.60 -6.11
CA LYS A 524 9.23 2.72 -6.65
C LYS A 524 9.14 1.88 -7.92
N SER A 525 8.16 0.98 -8.03
CA SER A 525 7.92 0.24 -9.28
C SER A 525 7.46 1.18 -10.40
N VAL A 526 7.46 0.71 -11.63
CA VAL A 526 6.94 1.52 -12.74
C VAL A 526 5.44 1.76 -12.59
N SER A 527 4.70 0.78 -12.06
CA SER A 527 3.27 0.92 -11.72
C SER A 527 3.01 2.04 -10.69
N TYR A 528 3.93 2.26 -9.72
CA TYR A 528 3.83 3.39 -8.80
C TYR A 528 3.78 4.73 -9.55
N TYR A 529 4.64 4.91 -10.54
CA TYR A 529 4.65 6.16 -11.32
C TYR A 529 3.40 6.34 -12.16
N VAL A 530 2.78 5.26 -12.64
CA VAL A 530 1.47 5.33 -13.31
C VAL A 530 0.40 5.84 -12.32
N GLN A 531 0.30 5.26 -11.13
CA GLN A 531 -0.64 5.70 -10.09
C GLN A 531 -0.41 7.18 -9.71
N GLN A 532 0.85 7.57 -9.50
CA GLN A 532 1.23 8.94 -9.18
C GLN A 532 0.86 9.92 -10.29
N LEU A 533 1.10 9.58 -11.55
CA LEU A 533 0.77 10.44 -12.69
C LEU A 533 -0.74 10.69 -12.78
N TYR A 534 -1.57 9.67 -12.54
CA TYR A 534 -3.02 9.84 -12.49
C TYR A 534 -3.47 10.67 -11.29
N ALA A 535 -3.01 10.35 -10.09
CA ALA A 535 -3.38 11.04 -8.87
C ALA A 535 -2.97 12.52 -8.86
N SER A 536 -1.73 12.81 -9.31
CA SER A 536 -1.20 14.19 -9.37
C SER A 536 -1.82 15.03 -10.50
N ASN A 537 -2.47 14.40 -11.47
CA ASN A 537 -3.08 15.05 -12.63
C ASN A 537 -4.56 14.66 -12.77
N LYS A 538 -5.25 14.51 -11.65
CA LYS A 538 -6.63 14.02 -11.58
C LYS A 538 -7.63 14.97 -12.22
N GLY A 539 -7.42 16.30 -12.09
CA GLY A 539 -8.41 17.30 -12.46
C GLY A 539 -9.65 17.28 -11.55
N THR A 540 -10.69 18.02 -11.97
CA THR A 540 -11.96 18.12 -11.24
C THR A 540 -13.16 17.59 -12.02
N ASN A 541 -13.09 17.61 -13.34
CA ASN A 541 -14.17 17.17 -14.22
C ASN A 541 -13.64 16.46 -15.45
N VAL A 542 -14.32 15.43 -15.87
CA VAL A 542 -14.06 14.74 -17.13
C VAL A 542 -14.36 15.67 -18.31
N LEU A 543 -13.51 15.63 -19.34
CA LEU A 543 -13.78 16.20 -20.65
C LEU A 543 -14.02 15.07 -21.64
N GLN A 544 -14.93 15.29 -22.59
CA GLN A 544 -15.12 14.32 -23.67
C GLN A 544 -13.93 14.34 -24.62
N LEU A 545 -13.29 13.18 -24.78
CA LEU A 545 -12.23 12.93 -25.75
C LEU A 545 -12.65 11.78 -26.67
N THR A 546 -12.60 12.00 -27.98
CA THR A 546 -13.03 11.00 -28.97
C THR A 546 -12.08 10.94 -30.16
N MET A 547 -11.97 9.76 -30.76
CA MET A 547 -11.41 9.52 -32.08
C MET A 547 -12.54 8.96 -32.97
N ASP A 548 -12.80 9.58 -34.12
CA ASP A 548 -13.95 9.22 -34.98
C ASP A 548 -15.29 9.13 -34.22
N LYS A 549 -15.50 10.05 -33.29
CA LYS A 549 -16.69 10.13 -32.40
C LYS A 549 -16.85 8.95 -31.43
N LYS A 550 -15.83 8.12 -31.23
CA LYS A 550 -15.81 7.00 -30.28
C LYS A 550 -14.81 7.25 -29.16
N PRO A 551 -14.98 6.70 -27.96
CA PRO A 551 -13.95 6.69 -26.93
C PRO A 551 -12.65 6.06 -27.45
N VAL A 552 -11.51 6.55 -27.00
CA VAL A 552 -10.20 6.00 -27.35
C VAL A 552 -9.84 4.94 -26.32
N ALA A 553 -10.00 3.67 -26.70
CA ALA A 553 -9.96 2.52 -25.80
C ALA A 553 -9.43 1.23 -26.46
N GLY A 554 -8.43 1.37 -27.34
CA GLY A 554 -7.82 0.24 -28.03
C GLY A 554 -8.73 -0.46 -29.04
N GLN A 555 -9.79 0.21 -29.49
CA GLN A 555 -10.74 -0.36 -30.43
C GLN A 555 -10.12 -0.53 -31.82
N PRO A 556 -10.70 -1.37 -32.72
CA PRO A 556 -10.22 -1.51 -34.10
C PRO A 556 -10.07 -0.14 -34.77
N GLY A 557 -8.91 0.10 -35.39
CA GLY A 557 -8.53 1.37 -36.03
C GLY A 557 -7.94 2.41 -35.07
N GLN A 558 -7.78 2.09 -33.80
CA GLN A 558 -7.13 2.97 -32.80
C GLN A 558 -5.68 2.55 -32.50
N ASP A 559 -5.18 1.48 -33.11
CA ASP A 559 -3.79 1.00 -33.09
C ASP A 559 -3.15 0.94 -31.70
N GLY A 560 -3.93 0.47 -30.69
CA GLY A 560 -3.48 0.32 -29.29
C GLY A 560 -3.44 1.62 -28.51
N LEU A 561 -4.10 2.67 -28.97
CA LEU A 561 -4.24 3.93 -28.23
C LEU A 561 -5.40 3.87 -27.24
N PHE A 562 -5.15 4.36 -26.01
CA PHE A 562 -6.13 4.58 -24.95
C PHE A 562 -5.99 6.01 -24.46
N ALA A 563 -7.09 6.71 -24.27
CA ALA A 563 -7.01 8.10 -23.83
C ALA A 563 -8.20 8.54 -22.96
N SER A 564 -7.92 9.49 -22.07
CA SER A 564 -8.88 10.24 -21.29
C SER A 564 -8.48 11.71 -21.23
N SER A 565 -9.42 12.58 -20.88
CA SER A 565 -9.12 13.98 -20.66
C SER A 565 -9.98 14.56 -19.53
N VAL A 566 -9.38 15.50 -18.80
CA VAL A 566 -10.01 16.15 -17.66
C VAL A 566 -9.72 17.66 -17.67
N TYR A 567 -10.52 18.40 -16.96
CA TYR A 567 -10.30 19.81 -16.65
C TYR A 567 -10.09 19.99 -15.15
N ASP A 568 -9.09 20.73 -14.78
CA ASP A 568 -8.87 21.15 -13.41
C ASP A 568 -9.34 22.60 -13.23
N GLN A 569 -10.47 22.77 -12.56
CA GLN A 569 -11.04 24.10 -12.29
C GLN A 569 -10.14 24.93 -11.35
N THR A 570 -9.28 24.28 -10.55
CA THR A 570 -8.39 24.97 -9.60
C THR A 570 -7.21 25.62 -10.30
N THR A 571 -6.63 24.91 -11.27
CA THR A 571 -5.44 25.40 -12.01
C THR A 571 -5.79 26.02 -13.37
N GLY A 572 -6.99 25.77 -13.90
CA GLY A 572 -7.41 26.18 -15.23
C GLY A 572 -6.76 25.32 -16.34
N GLU A 573 -6.28 24.13 -16.01
CA GLU A 573 -5.59 23.25 -16.96
C GLU A 573 -6.53 22.24 -17.59
N VAL A 574 -6.37 22.05 -18.91
CA VAL A 574 -6.84 20.87 -19.62
C VAL A 574 -5.73 19.83 -19.55
N ILE A 575 -6.06 18.64 -19.07
CA ILE A 575 -5.12 17.54 -18.89
C ILE A 575 -5.57 16.38 -19.78
N VAL A 576 -4.71 15.95 -20.69
CA VAL A 576 -4.95 14.81 -21.59
C VAL A 576 -3.97 13.70 -21.25
N LYS A 577 -4.46 12.49 -21.11
CA LYS A 577 -3.67 11.30 -20.81
C LYS A 577 -3.81 10.32 -21.97
N VAL A 578 -2.69 9.88 -22.54
CA VAL A 578 -2.67 8.94 -23.67
C VAL A 578 -1.68 7.82 -23.39
N ALA A 579 -2.15 6.58 -23.45
CA ALA A 579 -1.32 5.40 -23.44
C ALA A 579 -1.24 4.81 -24.87
N ASN A 580 -0.03 4.55 -25.32
CA ASN A 580 0.26 3.77 -26.53
C ASN A 580 0.71 2.37 -26.08
N THR A 581 -0.15 1.38 -26.26
CA THR A 581 0.15 -0.02 -25.91
C THR A 581 0.71 -0.81 -27.09
N SER A 582 0.88 -0.17 -28.24
CA SER A 582 1.45 -0.82 -29.42
C SER A 582 2.98 -0.87 -29.39
N ARG A 583 3.54 -1.77 -30.19
CA ARG A 583 5.00 -1.92 -30.37
C ARG A 583 5.60 -0.92 -31.38
N GLN A 584 4.79 0.02 -31.86
CA GLN A 584 5.19 1.04 -32.82
C GLN A 584 4.93 2.45 -32.25
N PRO A 585 5.76 3.43 -32.60
CA PRO A 585 5.41 4.83 -32.34
C PRO A 585 4.09 5.18 -33.04
N GLN A 586 3.28 6.04 -32.39
CA GLN A 586 1.98 6.45 -32.93
C GLN A 586 1.94 7.97 -33.15
N PRO A 587 1.83 8.44 -34.39
CA PRO A 587 1.60 9.85 -34.66
C PRO A 587 0.17 10.23 -34.26
N ILE A 588 0.01 11.24 -33.41
CA ILE A 588 -1.27 11.72 -32.95
C ILE A 588 -1.45 13.22 -33.22
N GLN A 589 -2.71 13.62 -33.37
CA GLN A 589 -3.15 15.01 -33.38
C GLN A 589 -4.22 15.19 -32.29
N LEU A 590 -4.01 16.11 -31.36
CA LEU A 590 -5.03 16.52 -30.39
C LEU A 590 -5.63 17.85 -30.82
N ASN A 591 -6.92 17.85 -31.13
CA ASN A 591 -7.70 19.05 -31.40
C ASN A 591 -8.33 19.55 -30.09
N LEU A 592 -7.81 20.61 -29.51
CA LEU A 592 -8.29 21.21 -28.26
C LEU A 592 -9.39 22.21 -28.56
N LEU A 593 -10.61 21.69 -28.76
CA LEU A 593 -11.76 22.51 -29.22
C LEU A 593 -12.15 23.53 -28.17
N GLY A 594 -12.10 24.82 -28.53
CA GLY A 594 -12.44 25.94 -27.65
C GLY A 594 -11.23 26.52 -26.89
N ILE A 595 -10.01 26.06 -27.16
CA ILE A 595 -8.78 26.76 -26.78
C ILE A 595 -8.28 27.52 -28.00
N GLU A 596 -8.10 28.82 -27.88
CA GLU A 596 -7.58 29.69 -28.95
C GLU A 596 -6.10 30.01 -28.69
N GLY A 597 -5.38 30.35 -29.75
CA GLY A 597 -3.97 30.67 -29.67
C GLY A 597 -3.05 29.45 -29.81
N GLN A 598 -1.83 29.58 -29.25
CA GLN A 598 -0.77 28.56 -29.35
C GLN A 598 -0.17 28.27 -27.94
N PRO A 599 -0.97 27.73 -27.01
CA PRO A 599 -0.45 27.38 -25.70
C PRO A 599 0.59 26.25 -25.83
N THR A 600 1.61 26.28 -24.99
CA THR A 600 2.55 25.16 -24.89
C THR A 600 2.00 24.13 -23.93
N ALA A 601 1.95 22.86 -24.36
CA ALA A 601 1.61 21.73 -23.52
C ALA A 601 2.87 21.28 -22.76
N GLN A 602 2.82 21.28 -21.43
CA GLN A 602 3.78 20.58 -20.61
C GLN A 602 3.48 19.09 -20.66
N THR A 603 4.51 18.25 -20.73
CA THR A 603 4.33 16.79 -20.80
C THR A 603 5.09 16.07 -19.70
N LEU A 604 4.51 14.94 -19.26
CA LEU A 604 5.17 13.93 -18.44
C LEU A 604 5.06 12.60 -19.18
N THR A 605 6.19 12.01 -19.56
CA THR A 605 6.21 10.81 -20.38
C THR A 605 6.88 9.67 -19.65
N LEU A 606 6.17 8.56 -19.50
CA LEU A 606 6.69 7.27 -19.05
C LEU A 606 6.94 6.41 -20.30
N SER A 607 8.20 6.18 -20.62
CA SER A 607 8.65 5.37 -21.76
C SER A 607 9.98 4.72 -21.46
N HIS A 608 10.29 3.64 -22.16
CA HIS A 608 11.54 2.90 -21.99
C HIS A 608 12.04 2.35 -23.33
N SER A 609 13.34 2.51 -23.58
CA SER A 609 13.98 2.04 -24.81
C SER A 609 14.60 0.63 -24.71
N GLY A 610 14.60 0.06 -23.50
CA GLY A 610 15.08 -1.29 -23.25
C GLY A 610 14.03 -2.38 -23.47
N SER A 611 14.19 -3.50 -22.77
CA SER A 611 13.20 -4.58 -22.78
C SER A 611 11.90 -4.14 -22.10
N TYR A 612 10.77 -4.57 -22.64
CA TYR A 612 9.47 -4.34 -21.98
C TYR A 612 9.29 -5.15 -20.69
N ASP A 613 10.18 -6.13 -20.47
CA ASP A 613 10.30 -6.87 -19.20
C ASP A 613 11.17 -6.15 -18.15
N ASP A 614 11.72 -4.98 -18.47
CA ASP A 614 12.56 -4.25 -17.52
C ASP A 614 11.74 -3.68 -16.36
N GLU A 615 12.37 -3.60 -15.20
CA GLU A 615 11.79 -3.08 -13.95
C GLU A 615 12.79 -2.19 -13.21
N ASN A 616 12.31 -1.37 -12.27
CA ASN A 616 13.16 -0.70 -11.30
C ASN A 616 13.61 -1.71 -10.24
N THR A 617 14.79 -1.51 -9.65
CA THR A 617 15.37 -2.38 -8.63
C THR A 617 16.07 -1.55 -7.55
N LEU A 618 16.45 -2.16 -6.42
CA LEU A 618 17.25 -1.48 -5.39
C LEU A 618 18.57 -0.91 -5.91
N ASP A 619 19.18 -1.55 -6.92
CA ASP A 619 20.43 -1.10 -7.53
C ASP A 619 20.22 -0.08 -8.66
N GLN A 620 19.03 -0.07 -9.25
CA GLN A 620 18.62 0.87 -10.29
C GLN A 620 17.21 1.42 -10.00
N PRO A 621 17.05 2.20 -8.91
CA PRO A 621 15.72 2.60 -8.41
C PRO A 621 14.99 3.58 -9.35
N GLU A 622 15.70 4.25 -10.23
CA GLU A 622 15.20 5.28 -11.16
C GLU A 622 15.45 4.92 -12.64
N ARG A 623 15.65 3.62 -12.94
CA ARG A 623 15.89 3.15 -14.31
C ARG A 623 14.78 3.58 -15.26
N ILE A 624 13.53 3.51 -14.81
CA ILE A 624 12.33 3.86 -15.55
C ILE A 624 11.50 4.82 -14.71
N THR A 625 11.48 6.09 -15.10
CA THR A 625 10.77 7.17 -14.41
C THR A 625 10.14 8.13 -15.41
N PRO A 626 9.08 8.86 -15.05
CA PRO A 626 8.49 9.87 -15.91
C PRO A 626 9.49 10.99 -16.24
N LYS A 627 9.51 11.39 -17.50
CA LYS A 627 10.37 12.49 -17.99
C LYS A 627 9.51 13.68 -18.39
N ALA A 628 9.88 14.86 -17.90
CA ALA A 628 9.24 16.11 -18.27
C ALA A 628 9.68 16.58 -19.67
N GLY A 629 8.77 17.23 -20.37
CA GLY A 629 9.00 17.81 -21.69
C GLY A 629 7.93 18.86 -22.03
N ASN A 630 7.99 19.36 -23.26
CA ASN A 630 7.01 20.31 -23.78
C ASN A 630 6.71 19.99 -25.24
N VAL A 631 5.47 20.23 -25.66
CA VAL A 631 5.04 20.16 -27.05
C VAL A 631 4.34 21.46 -27.41
N SER A 632 4.73 22.09 -28.52
CA SER A 632 4.10 23.30 -29.02
C SER A 632 2.76 22.98 -29.68
N THR A 633 1.79 23.88 -29.57
CA THR A 633 0.55 23.80 -30.32
C THR A 633 0.55 24.78 -31.48
N GLU A 634 -0.28 24.51 -32.46
CA GLU A 634 -0.56 25.41 -33.60
C GLU A 634 -1.96 26.02 -33.43
N ALA A 635 -2.13 27.23 -33.93
CA ALA A 635 -3.45 27.86 -33.95
C ALA A 635 -4.32 27.27 -35.05
N GLY A 636 -5.47 26.71 -34.69
CA GLY A 636 -6.51 26.28 -35.62
C GLY A 636 -7.73 27.22 -35.54
N LYS A 637 -8.77 26.91 -36.32
CA LYS A 637 -10.01 27.68 -36.30
C LYS A 637 -10.83 27.34 -35.03
N LYS A 638 -10.82 28.25 -34.04
CA LYS A 638 -11.48 28.07 -32.71
C LYS A 638 -10.95 26.86 -31.93
N MET A 639 -9.71 26.48 -32.13
CA MET A 639 -9.04 25.40 -31.40
C MET A 639 -7.52 25.60 -31.44
N ALA A 640 -6.83 24.99 -30.51
CA ALA A 640 -5.39 24.73 -30.63
C ALA A 640 -5.18 23.27 -31.11
N VAL A 641 -4.19 23.07 -31.94
CA VAL A 641 -3.84 21.77 -32.52
C VAL A 641 -2.47 21.37 -31.97
N LEU A 642 -2.38 20.21 -31.36
CA LEU A 642 -1.13 19.62 -30.90
C LEU A 642 -0.82 18.39 -31.76
N ASN A 643 0.32 18.43 -32.47
CA ASN A 643 0.86 17.29 -33.22
C ASN A 643 2.02 16.69 -32.44
N ASP A 644 2.01 15.38 -32.22
CA ASP A 644 3.04 14.68 -31.47
C ASP A 644 3.21 13.24 -31.96
N GLU A 645 4.33 12.62 -31.59
CA GLU A 645 4.57 11.19 -31.79
C GLU A 645 4.77 10.52 -30.43
N LEU A 646 3.87 9.62 -30.10
CA LEU A 646 3.98 8.81 -28.88
C LEU A 646 4.97 7.66 -29.11
N PRO A 647 5.99 7.50 -28.27
CA PRO A 647 6.86 6.32 -28.36
C PRO A 647 6.07 5.02 -28.29
N ALA A 648 6.60 3.95 -28.86
CA ALA A 648 6.07 2.61 -28.67
C ALA A 648 5.99 2.28 -27.16
N MET A 649 4.95 1.60 -26.74
CA MET A 649 4.73 1.22 -25.33
C MET A 649 5.04 2.39 -24.38
N SER A 650 4.15 3.38 -24.31
CA SER A 650 4.38 4.59 -23.52
C SER A 650 3.09 5.15 -22.92
N PHE A 651 3.25 5.93 -21.86
CA PHE A 651 2.17 6.71 -21.28
C PHE A 651 2.58 8.18 -21.18
N ARG A 652 1.74 9.10 -21.69
CA ARG A 652 2.02 10.53 -21.67
C ARG A 652 0.85 11.34 -21.13
N VAL A 653 1.16 12.24 -20.23
CA VAL A 653 0.24 13.25 -19.70
C VAL A 653 0.59 14.58 -20.32
N TYR A 654 -0.40 15.26 -20.91
CA TYR A 654 -0.29 16.63 -21.44
C TYR A 654 -1.04 17.56 -20.51
N LYS A 655 -0.43 18.66 -20.13
CA LYS A 655 -1.01 19.72 -19.32
C LYS A 655 -1.00 21.02 -20.14
N ILE A 656 -2.19 21.50 -20.48
CA ILE A 656 -2.37 22.68 -21.31
C ILE A 656 -3.11 23.73 -20.49
N LYS A 657 -2.50 24.87 -20.28
CA LYS A 657 -3.14 25.99 -19.62
C LYS A 657 -4.10 26.67 -20.60
N LYS A 658 -5.37 26.82 -20.18
CA LYS A 658 -6.43 27.41 -20.99
C LYS A 658 -6.30 28.94 -21.07
#